data_db199c2bad55bf76f75e5a96902a45c3
#
_entry.id   db199c2bad55bf76f75e5a96902a45c3
#
_cell.length_a   1.000
_cell.length_b   1.000
_cell.length_c   1.000
_cell.angle_alpha   90.00
_cell.angle_beta   90.00
_cell.angle_gamma   90.00
#
_symmetry.space_group_name_H-M   'P 1'
#
loop_
_entity.id
_entity.type
_entity.pdbx_description
1 polymer ?
#
loop_
_entity_poly.entity_id
_entity_poly.type
_entity_poly.pdbx_seq_one_letter_code
_entity_poly.pdbx_strand_id
1 'polypeptide(L)'
;MKNNKTFILALIPTLVIGACSHTSLVEQPTVTLVAASQPTVTTTSPIQFTQSDAVQKLLVTDIETLWSQGFDHYQEGLLLQVSQIISQLAKKGNLTDKDLEKLTFYLRVYASFGPDKDWPEQTASVLNNALFHLQEMPGFYQLTPTTVRLHENYVVALYRLYFIEALQLPSADHVKPLTKLIDLYANADLTLAGDDFNKEAQYALWEILRASAILPYEATRKNKAQHLAVYGNNSALPQALLAFMGSENAKINGDDWPRKHAAWALAQYYNVYNKQYSKAYYEKTEAEQKQLDNEEIMLPEQQKMTDLDNMLWQALSNSLAKTEDTQEQLKVLFSIPYVVTTFRGKSECEESSLKGRCISPTVEEATPIKHICSDSLFIRTQKMTDEQLDNACRQLISQEAVFHEKLATKHEPVANDFNDKLRVVVFNNAAEYNKYGQLTFDIGTNNGGMYIEGTTQDPENLATFYSYEHFWVRPKFQVWNLHHEYVHYLDGRFIKYDTFNHFPSHLVWWSEGLAEYISKGDNNPKAFKLVHETNTKDWLTLQQVFDTNYRDSNKQVYKWGYLAVRFMYEQHRAEYRQLAHFLKTDFFDGYKKLLDESGEKYQAEFNTWLTKHNENFTDVDVAKNPHQPRQFYRYTYKDYLQPANLTETPRHRHWQYWHANALKAKTL
;
A
#
# COMPACT_ATOMS: atom_id res chain seq x y z
N MET A 1 -37.37 11.53 -13.56
CA MET A 1 -37.02 12.95 -13.74
C MET A 1 -35.51 13.05 -13.72
N LYS A 2 -34.91 13.33 -14.87
CA LYS A 2 -33.47 13.39 -15.08
C LYS A 2 -32.89 14.64 -14.43
N ASN A 3 -31.98 14.53 -13.49
CA ASN A 3 -31.12 15.63 -13.09
C ASN A 3 -29.72 15.38 -13.58
N ASN A 4 -29.45 15.85 -14.81
CA ASN A 4 -28.12 16.06 -15.32
C ASN A 4 -27.48 17.23 -14.60
N LYS A 5 -26.43 17.01 -13.84
CA LYS A 5 -25.53 18.10 -13.47
C LYS A 5 -24.41 18.17 -14.51
N THR A 6 -24.61 19.02 -15.48
CA THR A 6 -23.62 19.42 -16.47
C THR A 6 -22.61 20.35 -15.79
N PHE A 7 -21.37 19.98 -15.72
CA PHE A 7 -20.28 20.89 -15.36
C PHE A 7 -19.92 21.72 -16.59
N ILE A 8 -20.18 23.02 -16.52
CA ILE A 8 -19.79 23.98 -17.54
C ILE A 8 -18.36 24.45 -17.22
N LEU A 9 -17.40 24.10 -18.08
CA LEU A 9 -16.08 24.72 -18.11
C LEU A 9 -16.21 26.10 -18.74
N ALA A 10 -15.98 27.15 -17.97
CA ALA A 10 -15.83 28.50 -18.47
C ALA A 10 -14.41 28.74 -19.00
N LEU A 11 -14.30 28.94 -20.28
CA LEU A 11 -13.12 29.45 -20.96
C LEU A 11 -12.89 30.91 -20.57
N ILE A 12 -11.77 31.27 -19.98
CA ILE A 12 -11.32 32.65 -19.79
C ILE A 12 -10.21 32.95 -20.81
N PRO A 13 -10.34 34.01 -21.60
CA PRO A 13 -9.35 34.37 -22.58
C PRO A 13 -8.16 35.10 -21.97
N THR A 14 -6.98 34.79 -22.50
CA THR A 14 -5.70 35.41 -22.24
C THR A 14 -5.73 36.90 -22.59
N LEU A 15 -5.42 37.77 -21.63
CA LEU A 15 -5.07 39.15 -21.88
C LEU A 15 -3.60 39.39 -21.44
N VAL A 16 -2.81 39.74 -22.40
CA VAL A 16 -1.41 40.22 -22.24
C VAL A 16 -1.46 41.72 -22.00
N ILE A 17 -0.97 42.23 -20.89
CA ILE A 17 -0.54 43.64 -20.77
C ILE A 17 0.69 43.71 -19.82
N GLY A 18 1.79 44.06 -20.28
CA GLY A 18 2.68 45.15 -20.17
C GLY A 18 3.23 45.50 -18.77
N ALA A 19 4.53 45.45 -18.71
CA ALA A 19 5.40 45.83 -17.60
C ALA A 19 5.21 47.30 -17.16
N CYS A 20 5.29 47.52 -15.84
CA CYS A 20 5.89 48.74 -15.28
C CYS A 20 6.44 48.44 -13.88
N SER A 21 7.73 48.67 -13.78
CA SER A 21 8.54 48.65 -12.58
C SER A 21 8.16 49.77 -11.59
N HIS A 22 8.01 49.43 -10.31
CA HIS A 22 8.29 50.35 -9.21
C HIS A 22 8.94 49.62 -8.06
N THR A 23 10.22 49.94 -7.87
CA THR A 23 11.02 49.64 -6.70
C THR A 23 10.55 50.46 -5.52
N SER A 24 10.15 49.84 -4.43
CA SER A 24 10.13 50.45 -3.11
C SER A 24 10.98 49.60 -2.16
N LEU A 25 12.03 50.22 -1.70
CA LEU A 25 12.95 49.72 -0.67
C LEU A 25 12.20 49.59 0.67
N VAL A 26 12.11 48.35 1.17
CA VAL A 26 11.75 48.09 2.56
C VAL A 26 13.03 47.76 3.31
N GLU A 27 13.39 48.61 4.29
CA GLU A 27 14.50 48.41 5.19
C GLU A 27 14.37 47.10 5.98
N GLN A 28 15.38 46.27 5.92
CA GLN A 28 15.52 45.09 6.78
C GLN A 28 16.05 45.51 8.15
N PRO A 29 15.53 44.97 9.25
CA PRO A 29 16.13 45.20 10.56
C PRO A 29 17.48 44.47 10.69
N THR A 30 18.48 45.21 11.09
CA THR A 30 19.84 44.75 11.38
C THR A 30 19.80 43.77 12.56
N VAL A 31 19.99 42.48 12.33
CA VAL A 31 20.22 41.50 13.40
C VAL A 31 21.72 41.52 13.76
N THR A 32 22.02 41.98 14.96
CA THR A 32 23.36 41.94 15.54
C THR A 32 23.71 40.46 15.83
N LEU A 33 24.64 39.91 15.04
CA LEU A 33 25.25 38.61 15.32
C LEU A 33 26.11 38.70 16.60
N VAL A 34 25.61 38.08 17.66
CA VAL A 34 26.43 37.75 18.81
C VAL A 34 27.34 36.60 18.40
N ALA A 35 28.64 36.83 18.40
CA ALA A 35 29.65 35.83 18.12
C ALA A 35 29.54 34.68 19.12
N ALA A 36 29.06 33.51 18.65
CA ALA A 36 29.13 32.27 19.39
C ALA A 36 30.60 31.81 19.46
N SER A 37 31.12 31.67 20.65
CA SER A 37 32.42 31.10 20.96
C SER A 37 32.54 29.72 20.28
N GLN A 38 33.58 29.52 19.47
CA GLN A 38 33.92 28.24 18.88
C GLN A 38 34.12 27.18 19.98
N PRO A 39 33.49 26.03 19.88
CA PRO A 39 33.85 24.94 20.77
C PRO A 39 35.27 24.48 20.45
N THR A 40 36.12 24.42 21.43
CA THR A 40 37.46 23.86 21.40
C THR A 40 37.36 22.41 20.88
N VAL A 41 37.90 22.17 19.68
CA VAL A 41 38.04 20.83 19.13
C VAL A 41 39.06 20.09 19.99
N THR A 42 38.56 19.31 20.92
CA THR A 42 39.37 18.27 21.57
C THR A 42 39.62 17.21 20.49
N THR A 43 40.84 17.13 20.02
CA THR A 43 41.32 16.02 19.17
C THR A 43 41.24 14.72 19.98
N THR A 44 40.08 14.09 19.94
CA THR A 44 39.94 12.68 20.34
C THR A 44 40.73 11.84 19.36
N SER A 45 41.71 11.09 19.86
CA SER A 45 42.43 10.05 19.12
C SER A 45 41.43 9.17 18.38
N PRO A 46 41.72 8.71 17.16
CA PRO A 46 40.83 7.82 16.45
C PRO A 46 40.55 6.60 17.31
N ILE A 47 39.31 6.41 17.71
CA ILE A 47 38.85 5.20 18.39
C ILE A 47 39.11 4.07 17.42
N GLN A 48 40.14 3.24 17.68
CA GLN A 48 40.30 1.96 17.01
C GLN A 48 39.17 1.07 17.50
N PHE A 49 38.10 0.97 16.71
CA PHE A 49 37.08 -0.04 16.95
C PHE A 49 37.71 -1.42 16.70
N THR A 50 37.92 -2.18 17.75
CA THR A 50 38.08 -3.62 17.62
C THR A 50 36.75 -4.15 17.10
N GLN A 51 36.74 -4.62 15.83
CA GLN A 51 35.55 -5.25 15.24
C GLN A 51 35.19 -6.45 16.12
N SER A 52 33.90 -6.51 16.53
CA SER A 52 33.44 -7.66 17.32
C SER A 52 33.56 -8.95 16.51
N ASP A 53 33.66 -10.10 17.18
CA ASP A 53 33.71 -11.41 16.55
C ASP A 53 32.53 -11.62 15.58
N ALA A 54 31.36 -11.05 15.90
CA ALA A 54 30.19 -11.11 15.05
C ALA A 54 30.36 -10.35 13.73
N VAL A 55 31.01 -9.18 13.75
CA VAL A 55 31.32 -8.42 12.52
C VAL A 55 32.40 -9.16 11.71
N GLN A 56 33.44 -9.69 12.36
CA GLN A 56 34.46 -10.46 11.67
C GLN A 56 33.87 -11.69 10.96
N LYS A 57 33.01 -12.41 11.63
CA LYS A 57 32.30 -13.56 11.05
C LYS A 57 31.38 -13.11 9.88
N LEU A 58 30.68 -11.97 10.00
CA LEU A 58 29.89 -11.40 8.90
C LEU A 58 30.76 -11.13 7.66
N LEU A 59 31.91 -10.50 7.86
CA LEU A 59 32.81 -10.11 6.75
C LEU A 59 33.41 -11.30 6.00
N VAL A 60 33.61 -12.44 6.65
CA VAL A 60 34.13 -13.66 6.01
C VAL A 60 33.02 -14.57 5.47
N THR A 61 31.77 -14.34 5.86
CA THR A 61 30.63 -15.14 5.39
C THR A 61 30.32 -14.83 3.94
N ASP A 62 30.04 -15.87 3.16
CA ASP A 62 29.60 -15.72 1.77
C ASP A 62 28.26 -14.99 1.68
N ILE A 63 28.11 -14.14 0.64
CA ILE A 63 26.90 -13.33 0.42
C ILE A 63 25.64 -14.20 0.31
N GLU A 64 25.71 -15.33 -0.37
CA GLU A 64 24.56 -16.23 -0.51
C GLU A 64 24.14 -16.83 0.85
N THR A 65 25.10 -17.08 1.74
CA THR A 65 24.83 -17.55 3.10
C THR A 65 24.07 -16.51 3.94
N LEU A 66 24.26 -15.21 3.70
CA LEU A 66 23.51 -14.17 4.39
C LEU A 66 22.00 -14.23 4.13
N TRP A 67 21.59 -14.91 3.07
CA TRP A 67 20.17 -15.17 2.77
C TRP A 67 19.65 -16.47 3.37
N SER A 68 20.51 -17.28 3.97
CA SER A 68 20.10 -18.56 4.53
C SER A 68 19.37 -18.40 5.86
N GLN A 69 18.43 -19.28 6.13
CA GLN A 69 17.70 -19.33 7.40
C GLN A 69 18.57 -19.66 8.61
N GLY A 70 19.74 -20.24 8.39
CA GLY A 70 20.69 -20.63 9.43
C GLY A 70 21.72 -19.55 9.75
N PHE A 71 21.54 -18.33 9.29
CA PHE A 71 22.48 -17.26 9.57
C PHE A 71 22.18 -16.63 10.94
N ASP A 72 23.02 -16.96 11.93
CA ASP A 72 22.84 -16.59 13.35
C ASP A 72 23.28 -15.14 13.68
N HIS A 73 23.59 -14.31 12.69
CA HIS A 73 24.27 -13.03 12.92
C HIS A 73 23.34 -11.82 12.85
N TYR A 74 22.06 -11.99 13.13
CA TYR A 74 21.12 -10.89 13.31
C TYR A 74 20.90 -10.59 14.79
N GLN A 75 22.00 -10.59 15.56
CA GLN A 75 21.96 -10.35 16.98
C GLN A 75 21.72 -8.87 17.30
N GLU A 76 21.15 -8.63 18.45
CA GLU A 76 21.02 -7.33 19.07
C GLU A 76 22.36 -6.58 19.04
N GLY A 77 22.33 -5.32 18.65
CA GLY A 77 23.52 -4.49 18.56
C GLY A 77 24.39 -4.65 17.32
N LEU A 78 24.25 -5.74 16.54
CA LEU A 78 25.05 -5.92 15.31
C LEU A 78 24.67 -4.90 14.24
N LEU A 79 23.38 -4.57 14.09
CA LEU A 79 22.92 -3.51 13.17
C LEU A 79 23.57 -2.17 13.50
N LEU A 80 23.67 -1.83 14.78
CA LEU A 80 24.35 -0.61 15.23
C LEU A 80 25.82 -0.62 14.83
N GLN A 81 26.55 -1.71 15.11
CA GLN A 81 27.98 -1.82 14.80
C GLN A 81 28.21 -1.76 13.28
N VAL A 82 27.43 -2.49 12.48
CA VAL A 82 27.51 -2.45 11.03
C VAL A 82 27.27 -1.04 10.50
N SER A 83 26.27 -0.33 11.01
CA SER A 83 25.98 1.05 10.60
C SER A 83 27.15 2.01 10.96
N GLN A 84 27.77 1.84 12.11
CA GLN A 84 28.96 2.63 12.50
C GLN A 84 30.12 2.39 11.55
N ILE A 85 30.40 1.13 11.19
CA ILE A 85 31.48 0.76 10.29
C ILE A 85 31.22 1.29 8.87
N ILE A 86 30.00 1.13 8.34
CA ILE A 86 29.61 1.71 7.04
C ILE A 86 29.89 3.21 7.02
N SER A 87 29.49 3.93 8.07
CA SER A 87 29.71 5.37 8.18
C SER A 87 31.20 5.73 8.16
N GLN A 88 32.05 4.92 8.79
CA GLN A 88 33.52 5.13 8.78
C GLN A 88 34.14 4.84 7.40
N LEU A 89 33.76 3.71 6.77
CA LEU A 89 34.23 3.33 5.45
C LEU A 89 33.78 4.35 4.38
N ALA A 90 32.53 4.81 4.47
CA ALA A 90 32.01 5.86 3.57
C ALA A 90 32.82 7.16 3.69
N LYS A 91 33.19 7.58 4.89
CA LYS A 91 34.04 8.75 5.11
C LYS A 91 35.46 8.61 4.54
N LYS A 92 35.98 7.38 4.42
CA LYS A 92 37.26 7.13 3.75
C LYS A 92 37.17 7.30 2.23
N GLY A 93 35.98 7.27 1.65
CA GLY A 93 35.71 7.54 0.23
C GLY A 93 36.14 6.43 -0.73
N ASN A 94 36.42 5.21 -0.26
CA ASN A 94 36.79 4.07 -1.10
C ASN A 94 35.55 3.22 -1.49
N LEU A 95 34.98 3.49 -2.66
CA LEU A 95 33.81 2.79 -3.20
C LEU A 95 34.09 1.32 -3.54
N THR A 96 35.36 0.96 -3.77
CA THR A 96 35.73 -0.42 -4.13
C THR A 96 36.06 -1.31 -2.91
N ASP A 97 35.81 -0.78 -1.71
CA ASP A 97 36.00 -1.53 -0.48
C ASP A 97 35.01 -2.72 -0.40
N LYS A 98 35.52 -3.94 -0.39
CA LYS A 98 34.70 -5.16 -0.36
C LYS A 98 33.90 -5.30 0.94
N ASP A 99 34.41 -4.77 2.03
CA ASP A 99 33.71 -4.77 3.32
C ASP A 99 32.51 -3.83 3.23
N LEU A 100 32.65 -2.66 2.58
CA LEU A 100 31.55 -1.74 2.37
C LEU A 100 30.41 -2.38 1.58
N GLU A 101 30.70 -3.07 0.48
CA GLU A 101 29.69 -3.78 -0.30
C GLU A 101 28.98 -4.86 0.55
N LYS A 102 29.73 -5.66 1.29
CA LYS A 102 29.16 -6.71 2.13
C LYS A 102 28.32 -6.18 3.29
N LEU A 103 28.74 -5.12 3.94
CA LEU A 103 28.01 -4.51 5.05
C LEU A 103 26.73 -3.81 4.56
N THR A 104 26.76 -3.17 3.41
CA THR A 104 25.55 -2.57 2.82
C THR A 104 24.58 -3.67 2.35
N PHE A 105 25.08 -4.78 1.86
CA PHE A 105 24.26 -5.95 1.57
C PHE A 105 23.64 -6.55 2.83
N TYR A 106 24.37 -6.59 3.94
CA TYR A 106 23.83 -7.01 5.23
C TYR A 106 22.65 -6.12 5.68
N LEU A 107 22.73 -4.78 5.52
CA LEU A 107 21.61 -3.88 5.83
C LEU A 107 20.37 -4.27 5.02
N ARG A 108 20.56 -4.58 3.74
CA ARG A 108 19.48 -5.00 2.85
C ARG A 108 18.77 -6.27 3.33
N VAL A 109 19.51 -7.27 3.84
CA VAL A 109 18.93 -8.53 4.27
C VAL A 109 18.46 -8.53 5.72
N TYR A 110 18.96 -7.62 6.53
CA TYR A 110 18.59 -7.49 7.94
C TYR A 110 17.08 -7.41 8.15
N ALA A 111 16.39 -6.67 7.28
CA ALA A 111 14.94 -6.53 7.36
C ALA A 111 14.18 -7.85 7.22
N SER A 112 14.81 -8.89 6.64
CA SER A 112 14.21 -10.23 6.48
C SER A 112 14.44 -11.14 7.69
N PHE A 113 15.57 -10.98 8.38
CA PHE A 113 16.04 -11.93 9.38
C PHE A 113 16.33 -11.30 10.73
N GLY A 114 16.57 -9.98 10.77
CA GLY A 114 16.87 -9.27 11.98
C GLY A 114 15.66 -9.07 12.90
N PRO A 115 15.89 -8.88 14.21
CA PRO A 115 14.83 -8.49 15.12
C PRO A 115 14.24 -7.11 14.75
N ASP A 116 12.96 -6.89 15.03
CA ASP A 116 12.27 -5.63 14.79
C ASP A 116 11.98 -4.85 16.08
N LYS A 117 12.51 -5.34 17.19
CA LYS A 117 12.32 -4.79 18.53
C LYS A 117 13.65 -4.73 19.27
N ASP A 118 13.65 -3.98 20.34
CA ASP A 118 14.72 -3.98 21.33
C ASP A 118 16.10 -3.53 20.80
N TRP A 119 16.10 -2.59 19.85
CA TRP A 119 17.33 -1.96 19.40
C TRP A 119 17.88 -0.97 20.44
N PRO A 120 19.23 -0.84 20.54
CA PRO A 120 19.82 0.27 21.26
C PRO A 120 19.25 1.62 20.79
N GLU A 121 18.97 2.54 21.70
CA GLU A 121 18.29 3.83 21.44
C GLU A 121 18.87 4.60 20.25
N GLN A 122 20.18 4.54 20.06
CA GLN A 122 20.89 5.26 19.01
C GLN A 122 20.87 4.56 17.64
N THR A 123 20.37 3.33 17.53
CA THR A 123 20.50 2.52 16.30
C THR A 123 19.89 3.21 15.08
N ALA A 124 18.69 3.75 15.19
CA ALA A 124 18.03 4.42 14.07
C ALA A 124 18.82 5.67 13.60
N SER A 125 19.31 6.48 14.54
CA SER A 125 20.11 7.66 14.22
C SER A 125 21.43 7.30 13.53
N VAL A 126 22.14 6.29 14.04
CA VAL A 126 23.42 5.83 13.48
C VAL A 126 23.21 5.20 12.10
N LEU A 127 22.14 4.44 11.91
CA LEU A 127 21.76 3.87 10.62
C LEU A 127 21.45 4.95 9.58
N ASN A 128 20.64 5.97 9.96
CA ASN A 128 20.35 7.10 9.09
C ASN A 128 21.64 7.84 8.67
N ASN A 129 22.55 8.06 9.61
CA ASN A 129 23.85 8.66 9.33
C ASN A 129 24.72 7.80 8.40
N ALA A 130 24.68 6.47 8.57
CA ALA A 130 25.41 5.56 7.69
C ALA A 130 24.91 5.62 6.24
N LEU A 131 23.60 5.60 6.06
CA LEU A 131 22.96 5.75 4.74
C LEU A 131 23.24 7.13 4.14
N PHE A 132 23.21 8.19 4.94
CA PHE A 132 23.58 9.54 4.51
C PHE A 132 25.03 9.60 4.02
N HIS A 133 26.01 9.12 4.81
CA HIS A 133 27.41 9.13 4.41
C HIS A 133 27.69 8.28 3.17
N LEU A 134 26.98 7.15 3.01
CA LEU A 134 27.14 6.29 1.86
C LEU A 134 26.79 7.01 0.54
N GLN A 135 25.66 7.71 0.49
CA GLN A 135 25.24 8.43 -0.71
C GLN A 135 26.04 9.72 -0.98
N GLU A 136 26.75 10.26 0.03
CA GLU A 136 27.64 11.40 -0.13
C GLU A 136 29.07 11.02 -0.57
N MET A 137 29.37 9.73 -0.73
CA MET A 137 30.70 9.30 -1.19
C MET A 137 31.02 9.83 -2.58
N PRO A 138 32.26 10.34 -2.80
CA PRO A 138 32.71 10.74 -4.13
C PRO A 138 32.54 9.60 -5.14
N GLY A 139 31.88 9.85 -6.25
CA GLY A 139 31.63 8.87 -7.31
C GLY A 139 30.42 7.95 -7.06
N PHE A 140 29.70 8.07 -5.93
CA PHE A 140 28.49 7.28 -5.70
C PHE A 140 27.49 7.40 -6.86
N TYR A 141 27.28 8.60 -7.38
CA TYR A 141 26.40 8.86 -8.53
C TYR A 141 27.11 8.68 -9.89
N GLN A 142 27.91 7.65 -10.02
CA GLN A 142 28.49 7.20 -11.30
C GLN A 142 28.04 5.76 -11.55
N LEU A 143 28.00 5.34 -12.82
CA LEU A 143 27.65 3.98 -13.20
C LEU A 143 28.91 3.15 -13.40
N THR A 144 29.24 2.35 -12.42
CA THR A 144 30.32 1.37 -12.45
C THR A 144 29.82 0.04 -11.88
N PRO A 145 30.49 -1.11 -12.12
CA PRO A 145 30.08 -2.38 -11.55
C PRO A 145 29.93 -2.35 -10.01
N THR A 146 30.73 -1.57 -9.32
CA THR A 146 30.64 -1.42 -7.86
C THR A 146 29.46 -0.54 -7.44
N THR A 147 29.30 0.62 -8.10
CA THR A 147 28.27 1.57 -7.68
C THR A 147 26.86 1.07 -7.98
N VAL A 148 26.62 0.33 -9.06
CA VAL A 148 25.29 -0.24 -9.32
C VAL A 148 24.86 -1.21 -8.23
N ARG A 149 25.79 -2.02 -7.68
CA ARG A 149 25.49 -2.88 -6.52
C ARG A 149 25.26 -2.08 -5.24
N LEU A 150 26.03 -1.01 -5.03
CA LEU A 150 25.81 -0.11 -3.89
C LEU A 150 24.48 0.65 -4.01
N HIS A 151 24.08 1.11 -5.21
CA HIS A 151 22.77 1.71 -5.45
C HIS A 151 21.65 0.76 -5.06
N GLU A 152 21.72 -0.50 -5.55
CA GLU A 152 20.74 -1.53 -5.22
C GLU A 152 20.66 -1.77 -3.70
N ASN A 153 21.79 -2.02 -3.06
CA ASN A 153 21.83 -2.28 -1.62
C ASN A 153 21.31 -1.09 -0.81
N TYR A 154 21.68 0.12 -1.20
CA TYR A 154 21.25 1.36 -0.56
C TYR A 154 19.72 1.52 -0.60
N VAL A 155 19.13 1.46 -1.79
CA VAL A 155 17.67 1.72 -1.91
C VAL A 155 16.84 0.60 -1.30
N VAL A 156 17.30 -0.64 -1.39
CA VAL A 156 16.62 -1.79 -0.77
C VAL A 156 16.70 -1.72 0.75
N ALA A 157 17.86 -1.37 1.31
CA ALA A 157 18.00 -1.15 2.75
C ALA A 157 17.07 -0.03 3.21
N LEU A 158 17.04 1.09 2.47
CA LEU A 158 16.24 2.26 2.80
C LEU A 158 14.76 1.92 2.94
N TYR A 159 14.13 1.28 1.95
CA TYR A 159 12.70 1.01 2.04
C TYR A 159 12.36 -0.18 2.96
N ARG A 160 13.21 -1.22 3.03
CA ARG A 160 12.93 -2.38 3.87
C ARG A 160 13.07 -2.08 5.36
N LEU A 161 14.11 -1.36 5.74
CA LEU A 161 14.31 -0.95 7.14
C LEU A 161 13.24 0.05 7.59
N TYR A 162 12.70 0.85 6.67
CA TYR A 162 11.56 1.71 6.95
C TYR A 162 10.28 0.91 7.27
N PHE A 163 10.06 -0.23 6.62
CA PHE A 163 8.96 -1.15 6.94
C PHE A 163 9.01 -1.65 8.38
N ILE A 164 10.17 -1.99 8.88
CA ILE A 164 10.37 -2.51 10.25
C ILE A 164 10.68 -1.42 11.27
N GLU A 165 10.48 -0.16 10.87
CA GLU A 165 10.69 1.01 11.73
C GLU A 165 12.12 1.21 12.25
N ALA A 166 13.12 0.51 11.70
CA ALA A 166 14.52 0.79 11.98
C ALA A 166 14.91 2.24 11.60
N LEU A 167 14.30 2.74 10.52
CA LEU A 167 14.29 4.14 10.14
C LEU A 167 13.05 4.78 10.77
N GLN A 168 13.21 5.53 11.84
CA GLN A 168 12.09 6.18 12.53
C GLN A 168 11.38 7.18 11.64
N LEU A 169 12.13 7.94 10.85
CA LEU A 169 11.62 8.93 9.92
C LEU A 169 12.60 9.08 8.75
N PRO A 170 12.24 8.68 7.52
CA PRO A 170 13.04 9.06 6.36
C PRO A 170 13.03 10.58 6.23
N SER A 171 14.21 11.17 6.18
CA SER A 171 14.37 12.60 5.99
C SER A 171 14.40 12.99 4.51
N ALA A 172 14.39 14.29 4.23
CA ALA A 172 14.65 14.81 2.89
C ALA A 172 16.00 14.32 2.31
N ASP A 173 16.97 14.03 3.21
CA ASP A 173 18.27 13.47 2.83
C ASP A 173 18.19 12.05 2.26
N HIS A 174 17.09 11.33 2.49
CA HIS A 174 16.83 10.02 1.85
C HIS A 174 16.04 10.13 0.55
N VAL A 175 15.21 11.18 0.39
CA VAL A 175 14.42 11.40 -0.84
C VAL A 175 15.29 12.02 -1.94
N LYS A 176 16.18 12.94 -1.59
CA LYS A 176 17.11 13.58 -2.55
C LYS A 176 18.00 12.58 -3.30
N PRO A 177 18.60 11.54 -2.67
CA PRO A 177 19.35 10.53 -3.39
C PRO A 177 18.54 9.76 -4.41
N LEU A 178 17.25 9.46 -4.13
CA LEU A 178 16.38 8.81 -5.11
C LEU A 178 16.19 9.67 -6.36
N THR A 179 15.99 10.97 -6.19
CA THR A 179 15.91 11.92 -7.31
C THR A 179 17.17 11.87 -8.17
N LYS A 180 18.35 12.00 -7.54
CA LYS A 180 19.64 11.95 -8.25
C LYS A 180 19.88 10.61 -8.98
N LEU A 181 19.49 9.49 -8.33
CA LEU A 181 19.61 8.17 -8.96
C LEU A 181 18.66 8.02 -10.14
N ILE A 182 17.42 8.48 -10.04
CA ILE A 182 16.48 8.46 -11.17
C ILE A 182 17.04 9.26 -12.35
N ASP A 183 17.55 10.48 -12.10
CA ASP A 183 18.17 11.31 -13.14
C ASP A 183 19.40 10.64 -13.76
N LEU A 184 20.25 10.00 -12.95
CA LEU A 184 21.41 9.25 -13.41
C LEU A 184 21.00 8.12 -14.35
N TYR A 185 20.04 7.31 -13.94
CA TYR A 185 19.59 6.15 -14.73
C TYR A 185 18.71 6.53 -15.92
N ALA A 186 18.04 7.69 -15.89
CA ALA A 186 17.31 8.21 -17.05
C ALA A 186 18.22 8.52 -18.23
N ASN A 187 19.48 8.91 -17.96
CA ASN A 187 20.45 9.33 -18.96
C ASN A 187 21.54 8.28 -19.26
N ALA A 188 21.44 7.10 -18.65
CA ALA A 188 22.41 6.02 -18.84
C ALA A 188 22.12 5.21 -20.09
N ASP A 189 23.16 4.62 -20.70
CA ASP A 189 22.96 3.61 -21.74
C ASP A 189 22.73 2.24 -21.10
N LEU A 190 21.47 1.84 -21.00
CA LEU A 190 21.02 0.57 -20.42
C LEU A 190 20.49 -0.43 -21.46
N THR A 191 20.74 -0.18 -22.75
CA THR A 191 20.15 -0.96 -23.85
C THR A 191 21.10 -1.99 -24.44
N LEU A 192 22.37 -1.99 -24.06
CA LEU A 192 23.38 -2.91 -24.58
C LEU A 192 23.05 -4.35 -24.15
N ALA A 193 22.45 -5.10 -25.05
CA ALA A 193 22.07 -6.49 -24.83
C ALA A 193 23.32 -7.38 -24.61
N GLY A 194 23.28 -8.18 -23.55
CA GLY A 194 24.30 -9.22 -23.30
C GLY A 194 25.41 -8.84 -22.33
N ASP A 195 25.54 -7.58 -21.97
CA ASP A 195 26.51 -7.14 -20.97
C ASP A 195 25.95 -7.38 -19.54
N ASP A 196 26.72 -8.08 -18.72
CA ASP A 196 26.31 -8.35 -17.33
C ASP A 196 26.22 -7.06 -16.51
N PHE A 197 27.06 -6.07 -16.78
CA PHE A 197 26.98 -4.77 -16.14
C PHE A 197 25.63 -4.06 -16.44
N ASN A 198 25.18 -4.05 -17.70
CA ASN A 198 23.91 -3.43 -18.06
C ASN A 198 22.73 -4.16 -17.41
N LYS A 199 22.80 -5.48 -17.22
CA LYS A 199 21.79 -6.24 -16.49
C LYS A 199 21.77 -5.88 -15.01
N GLU A 200 22.94 -5.74 -14.38
CA GLU A 200 23.04 -5.28 -12.99
C GLU A 200 22.49 -3.84 -12.84
N ALA A 201 22.81 -2.95 -13.79
CA ALA A 201 22.31 -1.58 -13.80
C ALA A 201 20.78 -1.51 -13.99
N GLN A 202 20.22 -2.33 -14.88
CA GLN A 202 18.77 -2.46 -15.03
C GLN A 202 18.11 -2.98 -13.75
N TYR A 203 18.75 -3.90 -13.06
CA TYR A 203 18.27 -4.41 -11.78
C TYR A 203 18.31 -3.34 -10.69
N ALA A 204 19.38 -2.56 -10.62
CA ALA A 204 19.46 -1.42 -9.70
C ALA A 204 18.37 -0.37 -10.02
N LEU A 205 18.13 -0.06 -11.30
CA LEU A 205 17.02 0.81 -11.72
C LEU A 205 15.66 0.28 -11.25
N TRP A 206 15.43 -1.02 -11.38
CA TRP A 206 14.23 -1.67 -10.87
C TRP A 206 14.01 -1.36 -9.38
N GLU A 207 15.03 -1.54 -8.55
CA GLU A 207 14.93 -1.30 -7.11
C GLU A 207 14.86 0.20 -6.77
N ILE A 208 15.48 1.09 -7.56
CA ILE A 208 15.36 2.54 -7.40
C ILE A 208 13.92 3.01 -7.63
N LEU A 209 13.31 2.62 -8.73
CA LEU A 209 11.93 2.95 -9.06
C LEU A 209 10.97 2.35 -8.02
N ARG A 210 11.27 1.15 -7.58
CA ARG A 210 10.51 0.46 -6.53
C ARG A 210 10.61 1.16 -5.17
N ALA A 211 11.78 1.58 -4.75
CA ALA A 211 11.96 2.36 -3.53
C ALA A 211 11.16 3.68 -3.59
N SER A 212 11.15 4.31 -4.76
CA SER A 212 10.40 5.55 -5.02
C SER A 212 8.88 5.37 -4.92
N ALA A 213 8.37 4.14 -5.05
CA ALA A 213 6.96 3.82 -4.83
C ALA A 213 6.68 3.36 -3.39
N ILE A 214 7.51 2.48 -2.85
CA ILE A 214 7.28 1.84 -1.54
C ILE A 214 7.38 2.84 -0.39
N LEU A 215 8.33 3.75 -0.44
CA LEU A 215 8.54 4.72 0.64
C LEU A 215 7.35 5.67 0.84
N PRO A 216 6.81 6.35 -0.19
CA PRO A 216 5.58 7.14 -0.03
C PRO A 216 4.35 6.26 0.30
N TYR A 217 4.25 5.03 -0.21
CA TYR A 217 3.21 4.07 0.20
C TYR A 217 3.26 3.80 1.71
N GLU A 218 4.44 3.52 2.27
CA GLU A 218 4.59 3.28 3.70
C GLU A 218 4.29 4.53 4.54
N ALA A 219 4.67 5.71 4.07
CA ALA A 219 4.28 6.96 4.71
C ALA A 219 2.75 7.11 4.77
N THR A 220 2.06 6.77 3.69
CA THR A 220 0.59 6.76 3.61
C THR A 220 -0.01 5.73 4.58
N ARG A 221 0.58 4.53 4.65
CA ARG A 221 0.15 3.46 5.56
C ARG A 221 0.36 3.83 7.04
N LYS A 222 1.50 4.43 7.36
CA LYS A 222 1.79 4.94 8.72
C LYS A 222 0.88 6.10 9.12
N ASN A 223 0.40 6.87 8.15
CA ASN A 223 -0.56 7.97 8.30
C ASN A 223 -0.19 9.00 9.39
N LYS A 224 1.10 9.19 9.66
CA LYS A 224 1.60 10.21 10.58
C LYS A 224 1.95 11.48 9.80
N ALA A 225 1.52 12.65 10.28
CA ALA A 225 1.71 13.93 9.59
C ALA A 225 3.17 14.18 9.19
N GLN A 226 4.11 13.90 10.09
CA GLN A 226 5.54 14.04 9.83
C GLN A 226 6.06 13.13 8.71
N HIS A 227 5.55 11.89 8.60
CA HIS A 227 5.93 10.97 7.53
C HIS A 227 5.35 11.41 6.18
N LEU A 228 4.10 11.86 6.16
CA LEU A 228 3.47 12.40 4.96
C LEU A 228 4.17 13.67 4.48
N ALA A 229 4.61 14.55 5.40
CA ALA A 229 5.29 15.80 5.07
C ALA A 229 6.64 15.59 4.35
N VAL A 230 7.39 14.55 4.68
CA VAL A 230 8.67 14.22 4.01
C VAL A 230 8.47 14.08 2.49
N TYR A 231 7.44 13.38 2.07
CA TYR A 231 7.14 13.17 0.65
C TYR A 231 6.27 14.28 0.07
N GLY A 232 5.25 14.71 0.78
CA GLY A 232 4.30 15.71 0.32
C GLY A 232 4.90 17.11 0.15
N ASN A 233 6.02 17.41 0.82
CA ASN A 233 6.75 18.67 0.66
C ASN A 233 7.92 18.54 -0.33
N ASN A 234 8.14 17.38 -0.93
CA ASN A 234 9.19 17.14 -1.91
C ASN A 234 8.59 16.99 -3.32
N SER A 235 8.73 18.01 -4.15
CA SER A 235 8.29 17.99 -5.54
C SER A 235 9.35 17.49 -6.52
N ALA A 236 10.62 17.42 -6.11
CA ALA A 236 11.72 17.05 -7.00
C ALA A 236 11.64 15.59 -7.46
N LEU A 237 11.31 14.67 -6.56
CA LEU A 237 11.21 13.25 -6.92
C LEU A 237 10.03 12.94 -7.87
N PRO A 238 8.80 13.45 -7.67
CA PRO A 238 7.76 13.34 -8.68
C PRO A 238 8.16 13.93 -10.04
N GLN A 239 8.83 15.07 -10.07
CA GLN A 239 9.32 15.68 -11.33
C GLN A 239 10.37 14.81 -12.03
N ALA A 240 11.32 14.23 -11.28
CA ALA A 240 12.30 13.31 -11.85
C ALA A 240 11.65 12.03 -12.42
N LEU A 241 10.64 11.49 -11.73
CA LEU A 241 9.86 10.35 -12.23
C LEU A 241 9.10 10.68 -13.52
N LEU A 242 8.51 11.87 -13.61
CA LEU A 242 7.86 12.35 -14.84
C LEU A 242 8.85 12.52 -15.98
N ALA A 243 10.02 13.11 -15.71
CA ALA A 243 11.09 13.25 -16.70
C ALA A 243 11.60 11.87 -17.16
N PHE A 244 11.78 10.93 -16.22
CA PHE A 244 12.17 9.56 -16.51
C PHE A 244 11.17 8.86 -17.45
N MET A 245 9.86 9.05 -17.27
CA MET A 245 8.84 8.48 -18.15
C MET A 245 8.96 8.93 -19.61
N GLY A 246 9.55 10.08 -19.84
CA GLY A 246 9.86 10.63 -21.19
C GLY A 246 11.23 10.22 -21.74
N SER A 247 12.09 9.58 -20.94
CA SER A 247 13.43 9.16 -21.35
C SER A 247 13.41 7.89 -22.21
N GLU A 248 14.51 7.60 -22.87
CA GLU A 248 14.66 6.37 -23.65
C GLU A 248 14.64 5.12 -22.74
N ASN A 249 15.17 5.24 -21.53
CA ASN A 249 15.18 4.16 -20.54
C ASN A 249 13.82 3.89 -19.87
N ALA A 250 12.79 4.65 -20.21
CA ALA A 250 11.41 4.29 -19.91
C ALA A 250 10.95 3.02 -20.64
N LYS A 251 11.67 2.65 -21.72
CA LYS A 251 11.49 1.42 -22.49
C LYS A 251 12.84 0.75 -22.69
N ILE A 252 13.02 -0.45 -22.17
CA ILE A 252 14.27 -1.21 -22.26
C ILE A 252 13.98 -2.54 -22.95
N ASN A 253 14.78 -2.88 -23.97
CA ASN A 253 14.64 -4.13 -24.75
C ASN A 253 13.21 -4.36 -25.29
N GLY A 254 12.52 -3.30 -25.70
CA GLY A 254 11.15 -3.40 -26.20
C GLY A 254 10.07 -3.52 -25.11
N ASP A 255 10.43 -3.57 -23.84
CA ASP A 255 9.51 -3.63 -22.71
C ASP A 255 9.43 -2.29 -21.96
N ASP A 256 8.26 -1.88 -21.55
CA ASP A 256 7.98 -0.62 -20.87
C ASP A 256 7.86 -0.75 -19.33
N TRP A 257 8.43 -1.81 -18.77
CA TRP A 257 8.42 -2.02 -17.33
C TRP A 257 8.98 -0.81 -16.55
N PRO A 258 10.02 -0.09 -16.99
CA PRO A 258 10.49 1.07 -16.24
C PRO A 258 9.45 2.18 -16.16
N ARG A 259 8.74 2.44 -17.27
CA ARG A 259 7.62 3.41 -17.30
C ARG A 259 6.51 3.00 -16.33
N LYS A 260 6.12 1.73 -16.32
CA LYS A 260 5.11 1.18 -15.38
C LYS A 260 5.50 1.42 -13.93
N HIS A 261 6.77 1.23 -13.60
CA HIS A 261 7.27 1.44 -12.25
C HIS A 261 7.32 2.90 -11.85
N ALA A 262 7.74 3.78 -12.73
CA ALA A 262 7.70 5.22 -12.51
C ALA A 262 6.25 5.71 -12.31
N ALA A 263 5.32 5.25 -13.13
CA ALA A 263 3.90 5.55 -12.98
C ALA A 263 3.31 5.06 -11.66
N TRP A 264 3.67 3.85 -11.23
CA TRP A 264 3.28 3.33 -9.92
C TRP A 264 3.82 4.20 -8.77
N ALA A 265 5.07 4.65 -8.85
CA ALA A 265 5.65 5.56 -7.87
C ALA A 265 4.89 6.89 -7.80
N LEU A 266 4.55 7.47 -8.94
CA LEU A 266 3.75 8.70 -9.03
C LEU A 266 2.35 8.54 -8.42
N ALA A 267 1.69 7.40 -8.64
CA ALA A 267 0.42 7.10 -8.00
C ALA A 267 0.52 7.06 -6.46
N GLN A 268 1.64 6.62 -5.90
CA GLN A 268 1.85 6.68 -4.46
C GLN A 268 2.03 8.12 -3.95
N TYR A 269 2.61 9.01 -4.74
CA TYR A 269 2.65 10.43 -4.43
C TYR A 269 1.26 11.07 -4.43
N TYR A 270 0.41 10.72 -5.37
CA TYR A 270 -0.99 11.14 -5.34
C TYR A 270 -1.66 10.71 -4.02
N ASN A 271 -1.46 9.48 -3.60
CA ASN A 271 -2.01 8.97 -2.35
C ASN A 271 -1.48 9.74 -1.12
N VAL A 272 -0.22 10.16 -1.11
CA VAL A 272 0.32 11.04 -0.05
C VAL A 272 -0.42 12.38 -0.03
N TYR A 273 -0.57 13.02 -1.17
CA TYR A 273 -1.29 14.31 -1.28
C TYR A 273 -2.75 14.17 -0.89
N ASN A 274 -3.42 13.10 -1.31
CA ASN A 274 -4.79 12.80 -0.93
C ASN A 274 -4.94 12.59 0.59
N LYS A 275 -4.00 11.89 1.23
CA LYS A 275 -4.00 11.74 2.69
C LYS A 275 -3.77 13.06 3.42
N GLN A 276 -2.87 13.90 2.91
CA GLN A 276 -2.66 15.25 3.45
C GLN A 276 -3.92 16.11 3.30
N TYR A 277 -4.53 16.11 2.11
CA TYR A 277 -5.79 16.80 1.85
C TYR A 277 -6.90 16.32 2.78
N SER A 278 -7.12 15.02 2.86
CA SER A 278 -8.18 14.44 3.70
C SER A 278 -8.00 14.89 5.16
N LYS A 279 -6.75 14.85 5.66
CA LYS A 279 -6.46 15.29 7.02
C LYS A 279 -6.76 16.78 7.21
N ALA A 280 -6.26 17.64 6.31
CA ALA A 280 -6.48 19.08 6.37
C ALA A 280 -7.97 19.45 6.25
N TYR A 281 -8.72 18.74 5.42
CA TYR A 281 -10.15 18.96 5.24
C TYR A 281 -10.97 18.53 6.46
N TYR A 282 -10.71 17.35 7.01
CA TYR A 282 -11.46 16.80 8.14
C TYR A 282 -11.06 17.34 9.52
N GLU A 283 -9.95 18.06 9.63
CA GLU A 283 -9.59 18.85 10.81
C GLU A 283 -10.39 20.15 10.92
N LYS A 284 -11.13 20.54 9.86
CA LYS A 284 -12.00 21.72 9.85
C LYS A 284 -13.38 21.41 10.43
N THR A 285 -14.02 22.45 10.97
CA THR A 285 -15.42 22.36 11.42
C THR A 285 -16.37 22.11 10.23
N GLU A 286 -17.56 21.59 10.51
CA GLU A 286 -18.59 21.39 9.47
C GLU A 286 -18.96 22.68 8.73
N ALA A 287 -18.95 23.82 9.43
CA ALA A 287 -19.24 25.12 8.82
C ALA A 287 -18.15 25.53 7.83
N GLU A 288 -16.86 25.34 8.19
CA GLU A 288 -15.74 25.61 7.30
C GLU A 288 -15.71 24.64 6.11
N GLN A 289 -16.02 23.36 6.31
CA GLN A 289 -16.12 22.39 5.22
C GLN A 289 -17.21 22.79 4.23
N LYS A 290 -18.41 23.16 4.73
CA LYS A 290 -19.50 23.66 3.88
C LYS A 290 -19.13 24.95 3.14
N GLN A 291 -18.36 25.82 3.77
CA GLN A 291 -17.89 27.03 3.09
C GLN A 291 -16.92 26.69 1.96
N LEU A 292 -15.94 25.80 2.20
CA LEU A 292 -15.01 25.33 1.16
C LEU A 292 -15.76 24.73 -0.03
N ASP A 293 -16.74 23.87 0.25
CA ASP A 293 -17.50 23.16 -0.79
C ASP A 293 -18.41 24.12 -1.58
N ASN A 294 -19.06 25.09 -0.90
CA ASN A 294 -19.96 26.04 -1.54
C ASN A 294 -19.24 27.12 -2.35
N GLU A 295 -18.07 27.56 -1.89
CA GLU A 295 -17.27 28.60 -2.54
C GLU A 295 -16.21 28.00 -3.48
N GLU A 296 -16.18 26.66 -3.65
CA GLU A 296 -15.21 25.93 -4.46
C GLU A 296 -13.75 26.29 -4.12
N ILE A 297 -13.47 26.57 -2.83
CA ILE A 297 -12.13 26.92 -2.37
C ILE A 297 -11.25 25.69 -2.31
N MET A 298 -10.23 25.68 -3.14
CA MET A 298 -9.25 24.59 -3.20
C MET A 298 -8.20 24.71 -2.11
N LEU A 299 -8.02 23.65 -1.31
CA LEU A 299 -6.92 23.57 -0.33
C LEU A 299 -5.57 23.40 -1.04
N PRO A 300 -4.45 23.85 -0.43
CA PRO A 300 -3.10 23.70 -1.02
C PRO A 300 -2.75 22.25 -1.37
N GLU A 301 -3.19 21.29 -0.58
CA GLU A 301 -2.97 19.85 -0.82
C GLU A 301 -3.76 19.37 -2.04
N GLN A 302 -4.96 19.87 -2.23
CA GLN A 302 -5.80 19.58 -3.41
C GLN A 302 -5.18 20.19 -4.67
N GLN A 303 -4.59 21.38 -4.58
CA GLN A 303 -3.86 21.99 -5.69
C GLN A 303 -2.67 21.11 -6.11
N LYS A 304 -1.90 20.57 -5.17
CA LYS A 304 -0.79 19.63 -5.49
C LYS A 304 -1.26 18.39 -6.21
N MET A 305 -2.43 17.84 -5.85
CA MET A 305 -3.05 16.70 -6.54
C MET A 305 -3.40 17.08 -7.98
N THR A 306 -4.03 18.22 -8.18
CA THR A 306 -4.42 18.74 -9.50
C THR A 306 -3.19 19.01 -10.38
N ASP A 307 -2.16 19.60 -9.82
CA ASP A 307 -0.91 19.88 -10.56
C ASP A 307 -0.23 18.57 -11.01
N LEU A 308 -0.15 17.60 -10.13
CA LEU A 308 0.41 16.27 -10.44
C LEU A 308 -0.42 15.57 -11.52
N ASP A 309 -1.74 15.62 -11.40
CA ASP A 309 -2.68 15.07 -12.39
C ASP A 309 -2.45 15.67 -13.77
N ASN A 310 -2.41 17.00 -13.86
CA ASN A 310 -2.20 17.70 -15.13
C ASN A 310 -0.86 17.34 -15.78
N MET A 311 0.23 17.28 -15.02
CA MET A 311 1.55 16.90 -15.53
C MET A 311 1.57 15.44 -16.04
N LEU A 312 0.96 14.52 -15.30
CA LEU A 312 0.87 13.12 -15.67
C LEU A 312 0.03 12.91 -16.92
N TRP A 313 -1.09 13.61 -17.01
CA TRP A 313 -1.97 13.55 -18.17
C TRP A 313 -1.28 14.08 -19.43
N GLN A 314 -0.51 15.16 -19.30
CA GLN A 314 0.30 15.69 -20.40
C GLN A 314 1.37 14.69 -20.89
N ALA A 315 2.06 14.04 -19.94
CA ALA A 315 3.06 13.01 -20.27
C ALA A 315 2.43 11.81 -20.98
N LEU A 316 1.26 11.35 -20.53
CA LEU A 316 0.49 10.29 -21.15
C LEU A 316 0.05 10.66 -22.56
N SER A 317 -0.56 11.82 -22.72
CA SER A 317 -1.05 12.33 -24.01
C SER A 317 0.08 12.45 -25.05
N ASN A 318 1.25 12.95 -24.62
CA ASN A 318 2.42 13.06 -25.48
C ASN A 318 2.95 11.68 -25.93
N SER A 319 2.91 10.69 -25.04
CA SER A 319 3.33 9.33 -25.35
C SER A 319 2.37 8.65 -26.32
N LEU A 320 1.06 8.79 -26.13
CA LEU A 320 0.04 8.24 -27.02
C LEU A 320 0.01 8.93 -28.38
N ALA A 321 0.23 10.25 -28.43
CA ALA A 321 0.28 11.01 -29.66
C ALA A 321 1.37 10.55 -30.63
N LYS A 322 2.46 9.99 -30.12
CA LYS A 322 3.60 9.47 -30.91
C LYS A 322 3.41 8.01 -31.36
N THR A 323 2.34 7.35 -30.96
CA THR A 323 2.14 5.91 -31.14
C THR A 323 0.95 5.66 -32.05
N GLU A 324 1.17 5.04 -33.21
CA GLU A 324 0.12 4.67 -34.17
C GLU A 324 -0.31 3.21 -34.03
N ASP A 325 0.58 2.34 -33.57
CA ASP A 325 0.30 0.92 -33.36
C ASP A 325 -0.58 0.69 -32.14
N THR A 326 -1.65 -0.07 -32.35
CA THR A 326 -2.66 -0.38 -31.32
C THR A 326 -2.06 -1.11 -30.12
N GLN A 327 -1.14 -2.05 -30.34
CA GLN A 327 -0.52 -2.80 -29.23
C GLN A 327 0.41 -1.92 -28.40
N GLU A 328 1.13 -1.02 -29.06
CA GLU A 328 1.95 -0.03 -28.34
C GLU A 328 1.09 0.99 -27.57
N GLN A 329 -0.07 1.40 -28.11
CA GLN A 329 -1.03 2.23 -27.38
C GLN A 329 -1.55 1.52 -26.13
N LEU A 330 -1.89 0.23 -26.21
CA LEU A 330 -2.25 -0.58 -25.06
C LEU A 330 -1.13 -0.64 -24.02
N LYS A 331 0.12 -0.83 -24.44
CA LYS A 331 1.25 -0.82 -23.52
C LYS A 331 1.38 0.52 -22.80
N VAL A 332 1.25 1.64 -23.50
CA VAL A 332 1.31 2.98 -22.91
C VAL A 332 0.17 3.16 -21.89
N LEU A 333 -1.06 2.85 -22.27
CA LEU A 333 -2.22 2.94 -21.37
C LEU A 333 -2.08 2.06 -20.15
N PHE A 334 -1.70 0.79 -20.34
CA PHE A 334 -1.58 -0.16 -19.25
C PHE A 334 -0.31 0.04 -18.41
N SER A 335 0.68 0.79 -18.91
CA SER A 335 1.87 1.11 -18.12
C SER A 335 1.59 2.09 -16.99
N ILE A 336 0.52 2.87 -17.09
CA ILE A 336 0.14 3.89 -16.11
C ILE A 336 -1.32 3.78 -15.66
N PRO A 337 -1.79 2.58 -15.30
CA PRO A 337 -3.21 2.37 -14.95
C PRO A 337 -3.65 3.23 -13.76
N TYR A 338 -2.79 3.44 -12.77
CA TYR A 338 -3.08 4.33 -11.64
C TYR A 338 -3.25 5.79 -12.07
N VAL A 339 -2.47 6.22 -13.06
CA VAL A 339 -2.56 7.60 -13.56
C VAL A 339 -3.91 7.85 -14.15
N VAL A 340 -4.34 6.99 -15.09
CA VAL A 340 -5.61 7.18 -15.81
C VAL A 340 -6.79 7.22 -14.85
N THR A 341 -6.92 6.26 -13.94
CA THR A 341 -8.10 6.12 -13.10
C THR A 341 -8.01 6.85 -11.77
N THR A 342 -6.80 7.03 -11.23
CA THR A 342 -6.64 7.78 -9.98
C THR A 342 -6.80 9.27 -10.19
N PHE A 343 -6.35 9.80 -11.33
CA PHE A 343 -6.37 11.23 -11.59
C PHE A 343 -7.55 11.70 -12.44
N ARG A 344 -7.90 10.98 -13.53
CA ARG A 344 -8.93 11.44 -14.47
C ARG A 344 -10.05 10.46 -14.72
N GLY A 345 -9.76 9.18 -14.60
CA GLY A 345 -10.70 8.12 -14.89
C GLY A 345 -10.83 7.79 -16.39
N LYS A 346 -11.67 6.79 -16.66
CA LYS A 346 -11.88 6.25 -17.98
C LYS A 346 -12.52 7.24 -18.97
N SER A 347 -13.38 8.14 -18.48
CA SER A 347 -14.09 9.14 -19.27
C SER A 347 -13.14 10.04 -20.08
N GLU A 348 -11.94 10.32 -19.59
CA GLU A 348 -10.96 11.13 -20.33
C GLU A 348 -10.55 10.49 -21.67
N CYS A 349 -10.61 9.17 -21.77
CA CYS A 349 -10.38 8.46 -23.02
C CYS A 349 -11.49 8.71 -24.07
N GLU A 350 -12.65 9.15 -23.63
CA GLU A 350 -13.82 9.41 -24.48
C GLU A 350 -13.95 10.88 -24.86
N GLU A 351 -13.53 11.81 -23.97
CA GLU A 351 -13.81 13.23 -24.07
C GLU A 351 -12.57 14.11 -24.34
N SER A 352 -11.37 13.59 -24.13
CA SER A 352 -10.14 14.37 -24.26
C SER A 352 -9.46 14.22 -25.65
N SER A 353 -8.24 14.76 -25.76
CA SER A 353 -7.33 14.53 -26.92
C SER A 353 -7.00 13.06 -27.15
N LEU A 354 -7.32 12.16 -26.21
CA LEU A 354 -7.14 10.72 -26.31
C LEU A 354 -8.33 9.99 -26.94
N LYS A 355 -9.42 10.71 -27.28
CA LYS A 355 -10.61 10.11 -27.89
C LYS A 355 -10.25 9.26 -29.12
N GLY A 356 -10.70 8.02 -29.08
CA GLY A 356 -10.43 7.04 -30.14
C GLY A 356 -9.04 6.41 -30.09
N ARG A 357 -8.18 6.79 -29.12
CA ARG A 357 -6.83 6.22 -28.93
C ARG A 357 -6.73 5.30 -27.72
N CYS A 358 -7.71 5.33 -26.82
CA CYS A 358 -7.77 4.44 -25.68
C CYS A 358 -8.50 3.14 -26.05
N ILE A 359 -7.95 2.02 -25.59
CA ILE A 359 -8.54 0.69 -25.79
C ILE A 359 -8.90 0.14 -24.42
N SER A 360 -10.19 -0.11 -24.21
CA SER A 360 -10.69 -0.79 -23.00
C SER A 360 -11.04 -2.23 -23.37
N PRO A 361 -10.37 -3.22 -22.79
CA PRO A 361 -10.75 -4.62 -22.98
C PRO A 361 -12.18 -4.87 -22.48
N THR A 362 -12.91 -5.74 -23.17
CA THR A 362 -14.21 -6.23 -22.73
C THR A 362 -14.06 -7.09 -21.46
N VAL A 363 -15.16 -7.34 -20.77
CA VAL A 363 -15.17 -8.23 -19.59
C VAL A 363 -14.71 -9.64 -19.97
N GLU A 364 -15.08 -10.10 -21.16
CA GLU A 364 -14.71 -11.41 -21.71
C GLU A 364 -13.22 -11.50 -22.04
N GLU A 365 -12.64 -10.43 -22.57
CA GLU A 365 -11.19 -10.36 -22.84
C GLU A 365 -10.38 -10.23 -21.55
N ALA A 366 -10.86 -9.45 -20.59
CA ALA A 366 -10.20 -9.25 -19.30
C ALA A 366 -10.26 -10.50 -18.41
N THR A 367 -11.40 -11.22 -18.43
CA THR A 367 -11.67 -12.41 -17.60
C THR A 367 -12.41 -13.48 -18.39
N PRO A 368 -11.70 -14.23 -19.27
CA PRO A 368 -12.31 -15.13 -20.24
C PRO A 368 -13.01 -16.36 -19.64
N ILE A 369 -12.60 -16.79 -18.44
CA ILE A 369 -13.18 -17.95 -17.78
C ILE A 369 -14.39 -17.49 -16.95
N LYS A 370 -15.54 -18.10 -17.18
CA LYS A 370 -16.76 -17.96 -16.37
C LYS A 370 -17.15 -19.31 -15.78
N HIS A 371 -17.24 -19.41 -14.47
CA HIS A 371 -17.59 -20.61 -13.73
C HIS A 371 -18.80 -20.35 -12.83
N ILE A 372 -19.83 -21.19 -12.93
CA ILE A 372 -21.07 -21.08 -12.15
C ILE A 372 -20.92 -21.91 -10.88
N CYS A 373 -21.02 -21.27 -9.72
CA CYS A 373 -20.99 -21.92 -8.41
C CYS A 373 -22.40 -22.36 -7.95
N SER A 374 -23.39 -21.50 -8.15
CA SER A 374 -24.80 -21.71 -7.82
C SER A 374 -25.67 -20.77 -8.65
N ASP A 375 -26.99 -20.79 -8.44
CA ASP A 375 -27.91 -19.87 -9.10
C ASP A 375 -27.64 -18.40 -8.75
N SER A 376 -27.09 -18.15 -7.55
CA SER A 376 -26.80 -16.81 -7.02
C SER A 376 -25.32 -16.41 -7.09
N LEU A 377 -24.41 -17.30 -7.55
CA LEU A 377 -22.97 -17.06 -7.46
C LEU A 377 -22.23 -17.57 -8.70
N PHE A 378 -21.41 -16.72 -9.30
CA PHE A 378 -20.48 -17.14 -10.33
C PHE A 378 -19.13 -16.39 -10.24
N ILE A 379 -18.08 -17.07 -10.73
CA ILE A 379 -16.72 -16.53 -10.76
C ILE A 379 -16.32 -16.22 -12.21
N ARG A 380 -15.73 -15.05 -12.43
CA ARG A 380 -14.98 -14.72 -13.64
C ARG A 380 -13.50 -14.60 -13.30
N THR A 381 -12.64 -15.15 -14.13
CA THR A 381 -11.20 -15.13 -13.87
C THR A 381 -10.38 -15.24 -15.14
N GLN A 382 -9.08 -14.96 -15.00
CA GLN A 382 -8.11 -15.08 -16.09
C GLN A 382 -7.50 -16.49 -16.18
N LYS A 383 -7.24 -17.16 -15.05
CA LYS A 383 -6.39 -18.36 -15.05
C LYS A 383 -6.60 -19.31 -13.86
N MET A 384 -7.73 -19.30 -13.21
CA MET A 384 -7.99 -20.33 -12.19
C MET A 384 -8.22 -21.69 -12.85
N THR A 385 -7.71 -22.75 -12.21
CA THR A 385 -8.01 -24.14 -12.59
C THR A 385 -9.41 -24.52 -12.10
N ASP A 386 -10.00 -25.58 -12.69
CA ASP A 386 -11.30 -26.09 -12.25
C ASP A 386 -11.31 -26.47 -10.77
N GLU A 387 -10.23 -27.10 -10.28
CA GLU A 387 -10.08 -27.42 -8.86
C GLU A 387 -10.07 -26.18 -7.95
N GLN A 388 -9.39 -25.09 -8.38
CA GLN A 388 -9.36 -23.83 -7.65
C GLN A 388 -10.73 -23.15 -7.64
N LEU A 389 -11.45 -23.20 -8.77
CA LEU A 389 -12.80 -22.68 -8.93
C LEU A 389 -13.79 -23.44 -8.04
N ASP A 390 -13.80 -24.76 -8.12
CA ASP A 390 -14.66 -25.61 -7.29
C ASP A 390 -14.38 -25.43 -5.79
N ASN A 391 -13.11 -25.28 -5.43
CA ASN A 391 -12.75 -25.04 -4.04
C ASN A 391 -13.25 -23.67 -3.55
N ALA A 392 -13.10 -22.61 -4.34
CA ALA A 392 -13.64 -21.29 -4.01
C ALA A 392 -15.17 -21.32 -3.87
N CYS A 393 -15.87 -21.97 -4.81
CA CYS A 393 -17.31 -22.15 -4.74
C CYS A 393 -17.76 -22.87 -3.47
N ARG A 394 -17.14 -24.00 -3.14
CA ARG A 394 -17.47 -24.75 -1.90
C ARG A 394 -17.27 -23.93 -0.66
N GLN A 395 -16.19 -23.14 -0.59
CA GLN A 395 -15.91 -22.30 0.56
C GLN A 395 -16.97 -21.20 0.74
N LEU A 396 -17.39 -20.54 -0.33
CA LEU A 396 -18.40 -19.49 -0.28
C LEU A 396 -19.79 -20.05 0.11
N ILE A 397 -20.21 -21.15 -0.53
CA ILE A 397 -21.50 -21.81 -0.21
C ILE A 397 -21.52 -22.26 1.27
N SER A 398 -20.41 -22.82 1.75
CA SER A 398 -20.32 -23.20 3.17
C SER A 398 -20.41 -22.00 4.12
N GLN A 399 -19.80 -20.88 3.74
CA GLN A 399 -19.85 -19.66 4.52
C GLN A 399 -21.24 -19.01 4.53
N GLU A 400 -21.95 -19.06 3.41
CA GLU A 400 -23.33 -18.59 3.31
C GLU A 400 -24.24 -19.32 4.30
N ALA A 401 -24.09 -20.64 4.40
CA ALA A 401 -24.84 -21.44 5.39
C ALA A 401 -24.57 -20.97 6.83
N VAL A 402 -23.31 -20.69 7.19
CA VAL A 402 -22.94 -20.17 8.52
C VAL A 402 -23.55 -18.78 8.75
N PHE A 403 -23.54 -17.91 7.74
CA PHE A 403 -24.16 -16.58 7.83
C PHE A 403 -25.67 -16.69 8.14
N HIS A 404 -26.39 -17.48 7.37
CA HIS A 404 -27.84 -17.66 7.58
C HIS A 404 -28.17 -18.26 8.94
N GLU A 405 -27.39 -19.22 9.43
CA GLU A 405 -27.53 -19.80 10.76
C GLU A 405 -27.36 -18.77 11.87
N LYS A 406 -26.23 -18.03 11.85
CA LYS A 406 -25.90 -17.06 12.90
C LYS A 406 -26.90 -15.90 12.97
N LEU A 407 -27.35 -15.40 11.83
CA LEU A 407 -28.25 -14.26 11.72
C LEU A 407 -29.74 -14.64 11.67
N ALA A 408 -30.05 -15.94 11.55
CA ALA A 408 -31.41 -16.46 11.45
C ALA A 408 -32.25 -15.79 10.32
N THR A 409 -31.64 -15.53 9.18
CA THR A 409 -32.24 -14.77 8.05
C THR A 409 -33.36 -15.50 7.36
N LYS A 410 -33.50 -16.82 7.55
CA LYS A 410 -34.42 -17.72 6.83
C LYS A 410 -34.27 -17.68 5.31
N HIS A 411 -33.14 -17.21 4.80
CA HIS A 411 -32.87 -16.95 3.38
C HIS A 411 -33.83 -15.94 2.73
N GLU A 412 -34.48 -15.12 3.54
CA GLU A 412 -35.38 -14.09 3.06
C GLU A 412 -34.55 -12.80 2.78
N PRO A 413 -34.49 -12.33 1.53
CA PRO A 413 -33.76 -11.10 1.21
C PRO A 413 -34.42 -9.86 1.80
N VAL A 414 -33.70 -8.77 1.77
CA VAL A 414 -34.20 -7.44 2.10
C VAL A 414 -35.25 -7.03 1.04
N ALA A 415 -36.25 -6.26 1.46
CA ALA A 415 -37.28 -5.79 0.54
C ALA A 415 -36.71 -4.90 -0.57
N ASN A 416 -37.19 -5.10 -1.77
CA ASN A 416 -36.77 -4.35 -2.98
C ASN A 416 -35.26 -4.45 -3.33
N ASP A 417 -34.60 -5.49 -2.86
CA ASP A 417 -33.24 -5.82 -3.29
C ASP A 417 -33.27 -6.82 -4.45
N PHE A 418 -32.74 -6.41 -5.59
CA PHE A 418 -32.64 -7.23 -6.80
C PHE A 418 -31.26 -7.83 -7.04
N ASN A 419 -30.32 -7.72 -6.09
CA ASN A 419 -29.01 -8.33 -6.13
C ASN A 419 -29.07 -9.85 -5.88
N ASP A 420 -29.85 -10.56 -6.66
CA ASP A 420 -30.03 -12.01 -6.53
C ASP A 420 -28.80 -12.82 -6.98
N LYS A 421 -27.82 -12.15 -7.61
CA LYS A 421 -26.56 -12.75 -8.07
C LYS A 421 -25.35 -11.93 -7.68
N LEU A 422 -24.31 -12.63 -7.24
CA LEU A 422 -22.98 -12.07 -7.05
C LEU A 422 -22.05 -12.55 -8.18
N ARG A 423 -21.38 -11.59 -8.80
CA ARG A 423 -20.21 -11.85 -9.66
C ARG A 423 -18.93 -11.69 -8.84
N VAL A 424 -18.10 -12.73 -8.81
CA VAL A 424 -16.74 -12.64 -8.24
C VAL A 424 -15.74 -12.54 -9.39
N VAL A 425 -14.96 -11.49 -9.44
CA VAL A 425 -13.91 -11.27 -10.45
C VAL A 425 -12.54 -11.47 -9.81
N VAL A 426 -11.80 -12.48 -10.28
CA VAL A 426 -10.49 -12.84 -9.72
C VAL A 426 -9.42 -12.64 -10.78
N PHE A 427 -8.54 -11.68 -10.56
CA PHE A 427 -7.37 -11.43 -11.39
C PHE A 427 -6.18 -12.28 -10.95
N ASN A 428 -5.26 -12.56 -11.87
CA ASN A 428 -4.06 -13.36 -11.56
C ASN A 428 -3.16 -12.73 -10.49
N ASN A 429 -3.16 -11.40 -10.44
CA ASN A 429 -2.29 -10.64 -9.55
C ASN A 429 -2.77 -9.18 -9.45
N ALA A 430 -2.18 -8.38 -8.54
CA ALA A 430 -2.58 -6.99 -8.38
C ALA A 430 -2.23 -6.11 -9.60
N ALA A 431 -1.24 -6.48 -10.43
CA ALA A 431 -0.97 -5.74 -11.66
C ALA A 431 -2.11 -5.88 -12.65
N GLU A 432 -2.62 -7.10 -12.82
CA GLU A 432 -3.80 -7.36 -13.65
C GLU A 432 -5.07 -6.76 -13.04
N TYR A 433 -5.22 -6.81 -11.72
CA TYR A 433 -6.28 -6.12 -11.00
C TYR A 433 -6.26 -4.61 -11.27
N ASN A 434 -5.09 -3.97 -11.14
CA ASN A 434 -4.94 -2.55 -11.40
C ASN A 434 -5.23 -2.19 -12.87
N LYS A 435 -4.74 -3.00 -13.79
CA LYS A 435 -4.89 -2.80 -15.24
C LYS A 435 -6.34 -2.91 -15.69
N TYR A 436 -6.95 -4.06 -15.46
CA TYR A 436 -8.30 -4.34 -15.95
C TYR A 436 -9.40 -3.80 -15.03
N GLY A 437 -9.14 -3.73 -13.72
CA GLY A 437 -10.08 -3.13 -12.77
C GLY A 437 -10.42 -1.71 -13.16
N GLN A 438 -9.39 -0.93 -13.51
CA GLN A 438 -9.58 0.44 -13.91
C GLN A 438 -10.15 0.60 -15.32
N LEU A 439 -9.57 -0.07 -16.30
CA LEU A 439 -9.91 0.15 -17.72
C LEU A 439 -11.15 -0.59 -18.19
N THR A 440 -11.45 -1.76 -17.61
CA THR A 440 -12.61 -2.59 -18.02
C THR A 440 -13.81 -2.38 -17.10
N PHE A 441 -13.56 -2.30 -15.79
CA PHE A 441 -14.60 -2.28 -14.77
C PHE A 441 -14.84 -0.91 -14.13
N ASP A 442 -14.03 0.09 -14.47
CA ASP A 442 -14.12 1.47 -13.96
C ASP A 442 -14.11 1.56 -12.42
N ILE A 443 -13.24 0.79 -11.77
CA ILE A 443 -13.11 0.72 -10.33
C ILE A 443 -11.76 1.24 -9.83
N GLY A 444 -11.74 1.84 -8.63
CA GLY A 444 -10.51 2.19 -7.93
C GLY A 444 -9.77 0.93 -7.45
N THR A 445 -8.46 0.83 -7.72
CA THR A 445 -7.66 -0.37 -7.46
C THR A 445 -6.52 -0.13 -6.46
N ASN A 446 -6.57 0.95 -5.71
CA ASN A 446 -5.60 1.28 -4.65
C ASN A 446 -5.82 0.50 -3.33
N ASN A 447 -6.57 -0.59 -3.40
CA ASN A 447 -6.96 -1.46 -2.31
C ASN A 447 -6.57 -2.93 -2.60
N GLY A 448 -6.89 -3.83 -1.67
CA GLY A 448 -6.61 -5.27 -1.81
C GLY A 448 -7.71 -6.09 -2.47
N GLY A 449 -8.77 -5.43 -2.89
CA GLY A 449 -10.02 -6.00 -3.41
C GLY A 449 -11.18 -5.20 -2.84
N MET A 450 -12.34 -5.27 -3.48
CA MET A 450 -13.51 -4.52 -3.03
C MET A 450 -14.81 -5.17 -3.49
N TYR A 451 -15.81 -5.10 -2.65
CA TYR A 451 -17.19 -5.37 -3.00
C TYR A 451 -17.87 -4.09 -3.46
N ILE A 452 -18.60 -4.16 -4.54
CA ILE A 452 -19.47 -3.09 -5.06
C ILE A 452 -20.88 -3.62 -5.14
N GLU A 453 -21.71 -3.11 -4.29
CA GLU A 453 -23.12 -3.48 -4.20
C GLU A 453 -23.93 -2.95 -5.40
N GLY A 454 -23.60 -1.74 -5.84
CA GLY A 454 -24.33 -1.03 -6.89
C GLY A 454 -25.66 -0.47 -6.37
N THR A 455 -26.65 -0.39 -7.26
CA THR A 455 -28.00 0.09 -6.94
C THR A 455 -28.91 -1.10 -6.70
N THR A 456 -29.14 -1.47 -5.46
CA THR A 456 -29.86 -2.68 -5.05
C THR A 456 -31.29 -2.75 -5.61
N GLN A 457 -31.91 -1.59 -5.83
CA GLN A 457 -33.29 -1.44 -6.36
C GLN A 457 -33.36 -1.47 -7.90
N ASP A 458 -32.24 -1.61 -8.59
CA ASP A 458 -32.20 -1.75 -10.05
C ASP A 458 -32.14 -3.24 -10.43
N PRO A 459 -33.15 -3.79 -11.15
CA PRO A 459 -33.16 -5.19 -11.58
C PRO A 459 -32.00 -5.57 -12.52
N GLU A 460 -31.39 -4.58 -13.20
CA GLU A 460 -30.23 -4.82 -14.07
C GLU A 460 -28.88 -4.72 -13.31
N ASN A 461 -28.92 -4.38 -12.02
CA ASN A 461 -27.71 -4.29 -11.21
C ASN A 461 -27.08 -5.68 -11.01
N LEU A 462 -25.78 -5.70 -10.97
CA LEU A 462 -25.01 -6.91 -10.69
C LEU A 462 -23.95 -6.64 -9.64
N ALA A 463 -24.28 -6.99 -8.41
CA ALA A 463 -23.33 -6.91 -7.31
C ALA A 463 -22.04 -7.66 -7.66
N THR A 464 -20.89 -7.03 -7.43
CA THR A 464 -19.62 -7.61 -7.87
C THR A 464 -18.54 -7.44 -6.79
N PHE A 465 -17.85 -8.52 -6.50
CA PHE A 465 -16.61 -8.52 -5.74
C PHE A 465 -15.42 -8.64 -6.69
N TYR A 466 -14.45 -7.75 -6.55
CA TYR A 466 -13.22 -7.72 -7.34
C TYR A 466 -12.02 -8.01 -6.46
N SER A 467 -11.15 -8.93 -6.88
CA SER A 467 -9.92 -9.27 -6.17
C SER A 467 -8.90 -9.95 -7.06
N TYR A 468 -7.84 -10.44 -6.46
CA TYR A 468 -6.77 -11.15 -7.15
C TYR A 468 -6.22 -12.29 -6.28
N GLU A 469 -5.35 -13.13 -6.87
CA GLU A 469 -4.74 -14.22 -6.14
C GLU A 469 -3.95 -13.72 -4.92
N HIS A 470 -4.18 -14.36 -3.78
CA HIS A 470 -3.45 -14.17 -2.53
C HIS A 470 -2.06 -14.82 -2.62
N PHE A 471 -1.20 -14.25 -3.46
CA PHE A 471 0.06 -14.88 -3.91
C PHE A 471 1.09 -15.14 -2.80
N TRP A 472 1.03 -14.43 -1.68
CA TRP A 472 1.96 -14.63 -0.57
C TRP A 472 1.64 -15.84 0.33
N VAL A 473 0.59 -16.59 0.03
CA VAL A 473 0.29 -17.88 0.67
C VAL A 473 0.61 -19.08 -0.23
N ARG A 474 1.19 -18.84 -1.40
CA ARG A 474 1.61 -19.93 -2.30
C ARG A 474 2.53 -20.93 -1.58
N PRO A 475 2.45 -22.23 -1.91
CA PRO A 475 1.79 -22.82 -3.08
C PRO A 475 0.27 -22.97 -2.93
N LYS A 476 -0.29 -22.70 -1.75
CA LYS A 476 -1.72 -22.77 -1.55
C LYS A 476 -2.38 -21.62 -2.31
N PHE A 477 -3.24 -21.95 -3.26
CA PHE A 477 -4.04 -20.95 -3.95
C PHE A 477 -5.13 -20.43 -3.01
N GLN A 478 -5.26 -19.12 -2.92
CA GLN A 478 -6.36 -18.42 -2.25
C GLN A 478 -6.68 -17.14 -3.02
N VAL A 479 -7.93 -16.73 -3.00
CA VAL A 479 -8.35 -15.40 -3.45
C VAL A 479 -8.27 -14.44 -2.27
N TRP A 480 -7.66 -13.27 -2.47
CA TRP A 480 -7.51 -12.27 -1.43
C TRP A 480 -8.86 -11.76 -0.94
N ASN A 481 -9.04 -11.69 0.36
CA ASN A 481 -10.26 -11.23 1.05
C ASN A 481 -11.58 -11.93 0.64
N LEU A 482 -11.55 -13.06 -0.05
CA LEU A 482 -12.74 -13.72 -0.61
C LEU A 482 -13.87 -13.86 0.41
N HIS A 483 -13.55 -14.37 1.59
CA HIS A 483 -14.53 -14.63 2.64
C HIS A 483 -15.08 -13.37 3.28
N HIS A 484 -14.25 -12.34 3.43
CA HIS A 484 -14.62 -11.06 4.02
C HIS A 484 -15.61 -10.32 3.12
N GLU A 485 -15.28 -10.16 1.86
CA GLU A 485 -16.11 -9.43 0.90
C GLU A 485 -17.42 -10.16 0.56
N TYR A 486 -17.43 -11.50 0.66
CA TYR A 486 -18.66 -12.26 0.49
C TYR A 486 -19.67 -11.98 1.60
N VAL A 487 -19.20 -11.72 2.83
CA VAL A 487 -20.11 -11.34 3.93
C VAL A 487 -20.76 -9.99 3.66
N HIS A 488 -20.05 -9.04 3.05
CA HIS A 488 -20.68 -7.75 2.67
C HIS A 488 -21.83 -7.94 1.68
N TYR A 489 -21.68 -8.85 0.70
CA TYR A 489 -22.79 -9.20 -0.18
C TYR A 489 -23.96 -9.81 0.58
N LEU A 490 -23.70 -10.77 1.47
CA LEU A 490 -24.74 -11.42 2.27
C LEU A 490 -25.41 -10.44 3.25
N ASP A 491 -24.64 -9.53 3.85
CA ASP A 491 -25.16 -8.49 4.73
C ASP A 491 -26.08 -7.53 3.98
N GLY A 492 -25.65 -7.02 2.81
CA GLY A 492 -26.48 -6.17 1.95
C GLY A 492 -27.75 -6.91 1.48
N ARG A 493 -27.61 -8.15 1.01
CA ARG A 493 -28.73 -8.92 0.45
C ARG A 493 -29.78 -9.33 1.49
N PHE A 494 -29.35 -9.70 2.73
CA PHE A 494 -30.24 -10.36 3.70
C PHE A 494 -30.49 -9.56 4.99
N ILE A 495 -29.67 -8.55 5.30
CA ILE A 495 -29.73 -7.84 6.57
C ILE A 495 -29.91 -6.33 6.39
N LYS A 496 -29.09 -5.68 5.57
CA LYS A 496 -29.07 -4.21 5.52
C LYS A 496 -29.94 -3.69 4.40
N TYR A 497 -31.01 -2.96 4.76
CA TYR A 497 -31.90 -2.32 3.81
C TYR A 497 -31.16 -1.26 2.96
N ASP A 498 -31.44 -1.26 1.65
CA ASP A 498 -30.91 -0.32 0.66
C ASP A 498 -29.37 -0.36 0.54
N THR A 499 -28.76 0.65 -0.05
CA THR A 499 -27.32 0.70 -0.36
C THR A 499 -26.46 0.79 0.87
N PHE A 500 -25.16 0.52 0.71
CA PHE A 500 -24.17 0.51 1.79
C PHE A 500 -24.18 1.80 2.64
N ASN A 501 -24.44 2.95 2.03
CA ASN A 501 -24.43 4.26 2.69
C ASN A 501 -25.81 4.75 3.16
N HIS A 502 -26.84 3.91 3.11
CA HIS A 502 -28.22 4.33 3.46
C HIS A 502 -28.34 4.77 4.91
N PHE A 503 -27.72 4.05 5.85
CA PHE A 503 -27.74 4.43 7.26
C PHE A 503 -26.65 5.46 7.57
N PRO A 504 -26.97 6.56 8.28
CA PRO A 504 -26.07 7.70 8.42
C PRO A 504 -24.88 7.47 9.36
N SER A 505 -24.96 6.53 10.30
CA SER A 505 -23.92 6.29 11.32
C SER A 505 -24.03 4.93 11.97
N HIS A 506 -23.06 4.58 12.83
CA HIS A 506 -23.04 3.37 13.70
C HIS A 506 -23.10 2.03 12.93
N LEU A 507 -22.61 2.00 11.68
CA LEU A 507 -22.64 0.78 10.87
C LEU A 507 -21.28 0.12 10.66
N VAL A 508 -20.19 0.86 10.76
CA VAL A 508 -18.86 0.34 10.42
C VAL A 508 -18.49 -0.82 11.32
N TRP A 509 -18.75 -0.73 12.62
CA TRP A 509 -18.50 -1.83 13.55
C TRP A 509 -19.30 -3.10 13.19
N TRP A 510 -20.57 -2.92 12.73
CA TRP A 510 -21.42 -4.03 12.26
C TRP A 510 -20.87 -4.61 10.97
N SER A 511 -20.76 -3.80 9.92
CA SER A 511 -20.38 -4.25 8.58
C SER A 511 -19.02 -4.93 8.57
N GLU A 512 -17.99 -4.26 9.10
CA GLU A 512 -16.63 -4.79 9.12
C GLU A 512 -16.42 -5.85 10.19
N GLY A 513 -17.01 -5.66 11.36
CA GLY A 513 -16.96 -6.63 12.45
C GLY A 513 -17.68 -7.94 12.13
N LEU A 514 -18.82 -7.87 11.44
CA LEU A 514 -19.56 -9.03 10.95
C LEU A 514 -18.76 -9.78 9.88
N ALA A 515 -18.20 -9.04 8.91
CA ALA A 515 -17.36 -9.61 7.87
C ALA A 515 -16.14 -10.32 8.46
N GLU A 516 -15.49 -9.72 9.46
CA GLU A 516 -14.38 -10.34 10.19
C GLU A 516 -14.83 -11.57 11.00
N TYR A 517 -15.97 -11.51 11.67
CA TYR A 517 -16.43 -12.62 12.50
C TYR A 517 -16.89 -13.82 11.68
N ILE A 518 -17.70 -13.61 10.67
CA ILE A 518 -18.19 -14.70 9.81
C ILE A 518 -17.03 -15.32 9.01
N SER A 519 -16.09 -14.50 8.52
CA SER A 519 -14.98 -15.00 7.71
C SER A 519 -13.90 -15.75 8.52
N LYS A 520 -13.71 -15.42 9.79
CA LYS A 520 -12.66 -15.99 10.65
C LYS A 520 -13.17 -16.92 11.73
N GLY A 521 -14.49 -16.93 11.94
CA GLY A 521 -15.13 -17.72 12.99
C GLY A 521 -14.70 -17.28 14.40
N ASP A 522 -14.70 -18.21 15.32
CA ASP A 522 -14.40 -17.95 16.73
C ASP A 522 -12.89 -17.82 17.02
N ASN A 523 -12.03 -18.00 16.03
CA ASN A 523 -10.59 -17.95 16.21
C ASN A 523 -9.94 -16.87 15.31
N ASN A 524 -9.89 -15.64 15.84
CA ASN A 524 -9.12 -14.56 15.24
C ASN A 524 -7.92 -14.19 16.13
N PRO A 525 -6.77 -14.88 15.97
CA PRO A 525 -5.62 -14.68 16.87
C PRO A 525 -5.10 -13.24 16.84
N LYS A 526 -5.25 -12.52 15.70
CA LYS A 526 -4.82 -11.12 15.59
C LYS A 526 -5.68 -10.16 16.42
N ALA A 527 -6.97 -10.46 16.60
CA ALA A 527 -7.85 -9.65 17.45
C ALA A 527 -7.52 -9.88 18.93
N PHE A 528 -7.32 -11.14 19.34
CA PHE A 528 -6.95 -11.46 20.71
C PHE A 528 -5.53 -11.01 21.08
N LYS A 529 -4.60 -11.07 20.13
CA LYS A 529 -3.27 -10.48 20.32
C LYS A 529 -3.33 -8.98 20.57
N LEU A 530 -4.22 -8.27 19.87
CA LEU A 530 -4.43 -6.83 20.13
C LEU A 530 -4.91 -6.59 21.56
N VAL A 531 -5.88 -7.38 22.05
CA VAL A 531 -6.36 -7.28 23.45
C VAL A 531 -5.21 -7.53 24.42
N HIS A 532 -4.40 -8.57 24.19
CA HIS A 532 -3.28 -8.96 25.04
C HIS A 532 -2.17 -7.89 25.09
N GLU A 533 -1.86 -7.29 23.95
CA GLU A 533 -0.82 -6.24 23.82
C GLU A 533 -1.31 -4.85 24.25
N THR A 534 -2.62 -4.64 24.44
CA THR A 534 -3.20 -3.38 24.86
C THR A 534 -3.41 -3.38 26.38
N ASN A 535 -2.94 -2.33 27.06
CA ASN A 535 -3.20 -2.17 28.50
C ASN A 535 -4.71 -2.14 28.74
N THR A 536 -5.20 -2.82 29.79
CA THR A 536 -6.63 -2.93 30.09
C THR A 536 -7.35 -1.59 30.25
N LYS A 537 -6.64 -0.56 30.75
CA LYS A 537 -7.18 0.80 30.86
C LYS A 537 -7.39 1.49 29.51
N ASP A 538 -6.73 0.99 28.47
CA ASP A 538 -6.75 1.54 27.12
C ASP A 538 -7.63 0.67 26.17
N TRP A 539 -8.34 -0.33 26.72
CA TRP A 539 -9.34 -1.07 25.98
C TRP A 539 -10.51 -0.16 25.59
N LEU A 540 -10.97 -0.30 24.35
CA LEU A 540 -12.16 0.44 23.92
C LEU A 540 -13.40 -0.03 24.70
N THR A 541 -14.24 0.92 25.07
CA THR A 541 -15.57 0.59 25.59
C THR A 541 -16.44 0.02 24.48
N LEU A 542 -17.47 -0.77 24.85
CA LEU A 542 -18.40 -1.33 23.88
C LEU A 542 -19.09 -0.22 23.05
N GLN A 543 -19.44 0.90 23.69
CA GLN A 543 -20.00 2.07 23.00
C GLN A 543 -19.00 2.67 22.00
N GLN A 544 -17.73 2.85 22.39
CA GLN A 544 -16.70 3.35 21.47
C GLN A 544 -16.54 2.44 20.24
N VAL A 545 -16.72 1.14 20.40
CA VAL A 545 -16.70 0.23 19.25
C VAL A 545 -17.95 0.40 18.40
N PHE A 546 -19.12 0.57 18.98
CA PHE A 546 -20.36 0.83 18.23
C PHE A 546 -20.32 2.16 17.46
N ASP A 547 -19.61 3.15 17.98
CA ASP A 547 -19.42 4.46 17.34
C ASP A 547 -18.30 4.47 16.27
N THR A 548 -17.69 3.32 15.99
CA THR A 548 -16.59 3.21 15.00
C THR A 548 -17.02 3.73 13.62
N ASN A 549 -16.12 4.45 12.98
CA ASN A 549 -16.25 4.93 11.61
C ASN A 549 -14.96 4.66 10.81
N TYR A 550 -14.99 4.83 9.48
CA TYR A 550 -13.83 4.52 8.62
C TYR A 550 -12.62 5.45 8.78
N ARG A 551 -12.73 6.52 9.58
CA ARG A 551 -11.59 7.40 9.92
C ARG A 551 -10.81 6.86 11.11
N ASP A 552 -11.37 5.93 11.87
CA ASP A 552 -10.70 5.28 12.97
C ASP A 552 -9.60 4.34 12.49
N SER A 553 -8.79 3.86 13.41
CA SER A 553 -7.70 2.97 13.07
C SER A 553 -8.20 1.62 12.54
N ASN A 554 -7.46 0.99 11.63
CA ASN A 554 -7.77 -0.37 11.18
C ASN A 554 -7.87 -1.38 12.33
N LYS A 555 -7.21 -1.12 13.47
CA LYS A 555 -7.35 -1.95 14.66
C LYS A 555 -8.76 -1.83 15.24
N GLN A 556 -9.30 -0.63 15.28
CA GLN A 556 -10.66 -0.38 15.78
C GLN A 556 -11.70 -0.95 14.81
N VAL A 557 -11.61 -0.59 13.54
CA VAL A 557 -12.56 -1.02 12.51
C VAL A 557 -12.67 -2.55 12.44
N TYR A 558 -11.56 -3.24 12.24
CA TYR A 558 -11.58 -4.69 11.96
C TYR A 558 -11.47 -5.56 13.22
N LYS A 559 -10.59 -5.20 14.17
CA LYS A 559 -10.31 -6.10 15.28
C LYS A 559 -11.25 -5.88 16.47
N TRP A 560 -11.45 -4.62 16.85
CA TRP A 560 -12.43 -4.30 17.90
C TRP A 560 -13.86 -4.54 17.39
N GLY A 561 -14.16 -4.24 16.13
CA GLY A 561 -15.43 -4.61 15.49
C GLY A 561 -15.71 -6.12 15.58
N TYR A 562 -14.72 -6.95 15.20
CA TYR A 562 -14.81 -8.41 15.36
C TYR A 562 -15.14 -8.83 16.80
N LEU A 563 -14.44 -8.26 17.79
CA LEU A 563 -14.63 -8.59 19.21
C LEU A 563 -16.03 -8.23 19.69
N ALA A 564 -16.53 -7.05 19.31
CA ALA A 564 -17.88 -6.61 19.69
C ALA A 564 -18.97 -7.46 19.03
N VAL A 565 -18.87 -7.75 17.72
CA VAL A 565 -19.84 -8.63 17.03
C VAL A 565 -19.85 -10.02 17.63
N ARG A 566 -18.68 -10.60 17.89
CA ARG A 566 -18.59 -11.92 18.51
C ARG A 566 -19.15 -11.93 19.93
N PHE A 567 -18.82 -10.92 20.75
CA PHE A 567 -19.38 -10.77 22.10
C PHE A 567 -20.91 -10.70 22.08
N MET A 568 -21.47 -9.85 21.23
CA MET A 568 -22.93 -9.72 21.10
C MET A 568 -23.58 -11.03 20.63
N TYR A 569 -22.97 -11.74 19.69
CA TYR A 569 -23.48 -13.03 19.25
C TYR A 569 -23.41 -14.10 20.34
N GLU A 570 -22.32 -14.18 21.11
CA GLU A 570 -22.12 -15.22 22.14
C GLU A 570 -22.94 -14.96 23.39
N GLN A 571 -23.01 -13.72 23.87
CA GLN A 571 -23.57 -13.37 25.15
C GLN A 571 -24.98 -12.74 25.05
N HIS A 572 -25.26 -12.01 23.95
CA HIS A 572 -26.49 -11.22 23.77
C HIS A 572 -27.15 -11.51 22.41
N ARG A 573 -27.34 -12.80 22.12
CA ARG A 573 -27.84 -13.24 20.81
C ARG A 573 -29.20 -12.68 20.43
N ALA A 574 -30.07 -12.41 21.40
CA ALA A 574 -31.36 -11.81 21.13
C ALA A 574 -31.25 -10.39 20.61
N GLU A 575 -30.44 -9.57 21.29
CA GLU A 575 -30.17 -8.19 20.91
C GLU A 575 -29.38 -8.13 19.57
N TYR A 576 -28.40 -9.01 19.37
CA TYR A 576 -27.70 -9.15 18.12
C TYR A 576 -28.64 -9.39 16.93
N ARG A 577 -29.60 -10.30 17.08
CA ARG A 577 -30.61 -10.58 16.04
C ARG A 577 -31.62 -9.44 15.90
N GLN A 578 -31.92 -8.74 17.00
CA GLN A 578 -32.79 -7.57 16.95
C GLN A 578 -32.16 -6.41 16.21
N LEU A 579 -30.84 -6.18 16.37
CA LEU A 579 -30.08 -5.22 15.56
C LEU A 579 -30.18 -5.57 14.07
N ALA A 580 -29.94 -6.83 13.69
CA ALA A 580 -30.10 -7.30 12.32
C ALA A 580 -31.53 -7.08 11.79
N HIS A 581 -32.55 -7.31 12.62
CA HIS A 581 -33.95 -7.06 12.25
C HIS A 581 -34.23 -5.58 11.99
N PHE A 582 -33.71 -4.68 12.82
CA PHE A 582 -33.88 -3.25 12.63
C PHE A 582 -33.20 -2.73 11.35
N LEU A 583 -32.01 -3.26 11.05
CA LEU A 583 -31.32 -2.97 9.77
C LEU A 583 -32.13 -3.46 8.57
N LYS A 584 -32.73 -4.65 8.68
CA LYS A 584 -33.54 -5.26 7.61
C LYS A 584 -34.84 -4.51 7.35
N THR A 585 -35.43 -3.93 8.37
CA THR A 585 -36.73 -3.26 8.30
C THR A 585 -36.62 -1.73 8.20
N ASP A 586 -35.46 -1.22 7.91
CA ASP A 586 -35.18 0.23 7.78
C ASP A 586 -35.53 1.04 9.04
N PHE A 587 -35.30 0.45 10.21
CA PHE A 587 -35.61 1.12 11.47
C PHE A 587 -34.35 1.59 12.19
N PHE A 588 -33.72 2.61 11.68
CA PHE A 588 -32.46 3.17 12.19
C PHE A 588 -32.59 3.68 13.63
N ASP A 589 -33.68 4.37 13.99
CA ASP A 589 -33.86 4.88 15.35
C ASP A 589 -33.92 3.75 16.38
N GLY A 590 -34.57 2.63 16.06
CA GLY A 590 -34.58 1.44 16.92
C GLY A 590 -33.21 0.78 17.01
N TYR A 591 -32.50 0.71 15.90
CA TYR A 591 -31.14 0.20 15.85
C TYR A 591 -30.21 1.03 16.74
N LYS A 592 -30.18 2.36 16.54
CA LYS A 592 -29.35 3.26 17.32
C LYS A 592 -29.69 3.21 18.82
N LYS A 593 -30.96 3.26 19.14
CA LYS A 593 -31.42 3.18 20.55
C LYS A 593 -30.94 1.89 21.23
N LEU A 594 -31.07 0.75 20.55
CA LEU A 594 -30.63 -0.54 21.09
C LEU A 594 -29.10 -0.60 21.27
N LEU A 595 -28.32 0.04 20.36
CA LEU A 595 -26.88 0.14 20.51
C LEU A 595 -26.50 0.99 21.73
N ASP A 596 -27.09 2.18 21.89
CA ASP A 596 -26.80 3.08 23.02
C ASP A 596 -27.14 2.40 24.36
N GLU A 597 -28.31 1.72 24.46
CA GLU A 597 -28.69 0.95 25.62
C GLU A 597 -27.75 -0.23 25.89
N SER A 598 -27.35 -0.96 24.86
CA SER A 598 -26.48 -2.13 24.99
C SER A 598 -25.03 -1.74 25.33
N GLY A 599 -24.54 -0.63 24.79
CA GLY A 599 -23.19 -0.13 25.03
C GLY A 599 -22.93 0.15 26.50
N GLU A 600 -23.89 0.81 27.17
CA GLU A 600 -23.83 1.10 28.60
C GLU A 600 -24.09 -0.16 29.43
N LYS A 601 -25.19 -0.86 29.17
CA LYS A 601 -25.67 -1.99 29.92
C LYS A 601 -24.68 -3.16 29.98
N TYR A 602 -24.03 -3.47 28.87
CA TYR A 602 -23.17 -4.67 28.73
C TYR A 602 -21.67 -4.37 28.87
N GLN A 603 -21.27 -3.15 29.20
CA GLN A 603 -19.86 -2.78 29.29
C GLN A 603 -19.07 -3.65 30.30
N ALA A 604 -19.66 -3.92 31.49
CA ALA A 604 -18.98 -4.73 32.50
C ALA A 604 -18.82 -6.20 32.06
N GLU A 605 -19.83 -6.73 31.36
CA GLU A 605 -19.79 -8.08 30.81
C GLU A 605 -18.78 -8.17 29.67
N PHE A 606 -18.69 -7.16 28.80
CA PHE A 606 -17.70 -7.07 27.73
C PHE A 606 -16.28 -7.09 28.30
N ASN A 607 -15.99 -6.29 29.32
CA ASN A 607 -14.70 -6.30 29.98
C ASN A 607 -14.36 -7.68 30.60
N THR A 608 -15.31 -8.31 31.21
CA THR A 608 -15.14 -9.66 31.77
C THR A 608 -14.88 -10.71 30.70
N TRP A 609 -15.60 -10.61 29.58
CA TRP A 609 -15.42 -11.49 28.44
C TRP A 609 -14.02 -11.29 27.79
N LEU A 610 -13.57 -10.04 27.61
CA LEU A 610 -12.23 -9.72 27.12
C LEU A 610 -11.14 -10.25 28.06
N THR A 611 -11.30 -10.06 29.38
CA THR A 611 -10.36 -10.54 30.40
C THR A 611 -10.20 -12.05 30.33
N LYS A 612 -11.31 -12.79 30.24
CA LYS A 612 -11.28 -14.26 30.09
C LYS A 612 -10.52 -14.72 28.87
N HIS A 613 -10.69 -14.05 27.74
CA HIS A 613 -9.97 -14.36 26.51
C HIS A 613 -8.50 -13.95 26.58
N ASN A 614 -8.18 -12.85 27.25
CA ASN A 614 -6.82 -12.40 27.48
C ASN A 614 -6.03 -13.35 28.39
N GLU A 615 -6.63 -13.84 29.47
CA GLU A 615 -6.01 -14.80 30.40
C GLU A 615 -5.71 -16.15 29.71
N ASN A 616 -6.55 -16.55 28.76
CA ASN A 616 -6.39 -17.77 27.98
C ASN A 616 -5.64 -17.58 26.66
N PHE A 617 -5.13 -16.37 26.42
CA PHE A 617 -4.42 -16.07 25.18
C PHE A 617 -3.09 -16.83 25.13
N THR A 618 -2.93 -17.58 24.06
CA THR A 618 -1.64 -18.20 23.70
C THR A 618 -1.20 -17.61 22.39
N ASP A 619 -0.04 -16.94 22.35
CA ASP A 619 0.50 -16.41 21.13
C ASP A 619 0.98 -17.55 20.22
N VAL A 620 0.09 -18.04 19.39
CA VAL A 620 0.33 -19.17 18.48
C VAL A 620 1.34 -18.78 17.39
N ASP A 621 1.46 -17.48 17.07
CA ASP A 621 2.37 -16.99 16.05
C ASP A 621 3.80 -16.87 16.58
N VAL A 622 4.00 -16.52 17.85
CA VAL A 622 5.33 -16.49 18.50
C VAL A 622 5.84 -17.89 18.78
N ALA A 623 4.97 -18.84 19.12
CA ALA A 623 5.36 -20.23 19.36
C ALA A 623 5.76 -20.97 18.07
N LYS A 624 5.37 -20.49 16.90
CA LYS A 624 5.55 -21.24 15.63
C LYS A 624 6.87 -21.04 14.94
N ASN A 625 7.53 -19.92 15.08
CA ASN A 625 8.91 -19.75 14.60
C ASN A 625 9.46 -18.34 14.89
N PRO A 626 10.21 -18.08 15.96
CA PRO A 626 10.86 -16.81 16.21
C PRO A 626 11.87 -16.42 15.11
N HIS A 627 12.19 -17.35 14.22
CA HIS A 627 13.15 -17.20 13.13
C HIS A 627 12.54 -17.44 11.74
N GLN A 628 11.20 -17.37 11.58
CA GLN A 628 10.71 -17.33 10.20
C GLN A 628 11.16 -16.00 9.57
N PRO A 629 12.04 -16.07 8.57
CA PRO A 629 12.50 -14.87 7.90
C PRO A 629 11.28 -14.12 7.38
N ARG A 630 11.23 -12.81 7.63
CA ARG A 630 10.34 -11.95 6.87
C ARG A 630 10.74 -12.14 5.43
N GLN A 631 9.87 -12.70 4.64
CA GLN A 631 10.15 -13.35 3.37
C GLN A 631 10.63 -12.38 2.30
N PHE A 632 11.88 -11.93 2.38
CA PHE A 632 12.50 -11.08 1.39
C PHE A 632 13.73 -11.78 0.79
N TYR A 633 13.55 -12.46 -0.34
CA TYR A 633 14.67 -13.05 -1.05
C TYR A 633 15.28 -12.07 -2.03
N ARG A 634 16.60 -12.18 -2.20
CA ARG A 634 17.26 -11.59 -3.34
C ARG A 634 16.91 -12.40 -4.59
N TYR A 635 16.55 -11.72 -5.62
CA TYR A 635 16.57 -12.29 -6.94
C TYR A 635 17.94 -12.11 -7.53
N THR A 636 18.39 -13.09 -8.27
CA THR A 636 19.42 -12.80 -9.26
C THR A 636 18.77 -11.94 -10.34
N TYR A 637 19.49 -10.98 -10.90
CA TYR A 637 18.97 -10.19 -12.01
C TYR A 637 18.57 -11.07 -13.22
N LYS A 638 19.12 -12.28 -13.34
CA LYS A 638 18.70 -13.27 -14.32
C LYS A 638 17.21 -13.64 -14.19
N ASP A 639 16.75 -13.77 -12.96
CA ASP A 639 15.36 -14.11 -12.70
C ASP A 639 14.41 -12.93 -12.93
N TYR A 640 14.88 -11.72 -12.65
CA TYR A 640 14.09 -10.51 -12.78
C TYR A 640 13.95 -10.03 -14.20
N LEU A 641 15.05 -10.00 -14.93
CA LEU A 641 15.10 -9.40 -16.24
C LEU A 641 14.78 -10.40 -17.37
N GLN A 642 14.21 -11.54 -17.06
CA GLN A 642 13.59 -12.39 -18.09
C GLN A 642 12.39 -11.66 -18.69
N PRO A 643 12.23 -11.64 -20.03
CA PRO A 643 11.14 -10.91 -20.69
C PRO A 643 9.74 -11.25 -20.15
N ALA A 644 9.46 -12.53 -19.88
CA ALA A 644 8.21 -12.97 -19.26
C ALA A 644 7.99 -12.36 -17.86
N ASN A 645 9.06 -11.84 -17.28
CA ASN A 645 9.07 -11.31 -15.94
C ASN A 645 8.93 -9.79 -15.88
N LEU A 646 9.28 -9.06 -16.90
CA LEU A 646 9.28 -7.60 -16.90
C LEU A 646 7.89 -6.99 -17.11
N THR A 647 6.92 -7.78 -17.54
CA THR A 647 5.54 -7.33 -17.79
C THR A 647 4.70 -7.12 -16.54
N GLU A 648 5.18 -7.62 -15.39
CA GLU A 648 4.49 -7.45 -14.11
C GLU A 648 5.09 -6.31 -13.30
N THR A 649 4.31 -5.72 -12.39
CA THR A 649 4.85 -4.70 -11.48
C THR A 649 5.87 -5.32 -10.53
N PRO A 650 6.93 -4.59 -10.10
CA PRO A 650 7.95 -5.12 -9.21
C PRO A 650 7.42 -5.73 -7.94
N ARG A 651 6.39 -5.08 -7.35
CA ARG A 651 5.73 -5.57 -6.14
C ARG A 651 5.26 -7.00 -6.30
N HIS A 652 4.61 -7.30 -7.42
CA HIS A 652 4.07 -8.63 -7.70
C HIS A 652 5.15 -9.67 -7.82
N ARG A 653 6.14 -9.41 -8.63
CA ARG A 653 7.22 -10.34 -8.86
C ARG A 653 8.00 -10.66 -7.64
N HIS A 654 8.33 -9.66 -6.91
CA HIS A 654 9.02 -9.80 -5.66
C HIS A 654 8.29 -10.75 -4.72
N TRP A 655 6.96 -10.62 -4.57
CA TRP A 655 6.15 -11.50 -3.75
C TRP A 655 6.05 -12.93 -4.30
N GLN A 656 5.88 -13.10 -5.60
CA GLN A 656 5.79 -14.42 -6.22
C GLN A 656 7.05 -15.27 -5.98
N TYR A 657 8.18 -14.65 -6.09
CA TYR A 657 9.47 -15.32 -5.90
C TYR A 657 9.73 -15.71 -4.45
N TRP A 658 9.37 -14.89 -3.52
CA TRP A 658 9.56 -15.18 -2.11
C TRP A 658 8.92 -16.48 -1.70
N HIS A 659 7.68 -16.71 -2.12
CA HIS A 659 6.99 -17.92 -1.79
C HIS A 659 7.55 -19.15 -2.49
N ALA A 660 7.95 -19.05 -3.74
CA ALA A 660 8.57 -20.14 -4.47
C ALA A 660 9.89 -20.61 -3.84
N ASN A 661 10.71 -19.65 -3.36
CA ASN A 661 11.99 -19.98 -2.74
C ASN A 661 11.87 -20.38 -1.26
N ALA A 662 10.93 -19.82 -0.50
CA ALA A 662 10.62 -20.28 0.86
C ALA A 662 10.20 -21.76 0.90
N LEU A 663 9.59 -22.24 -0.17
CA LEU A 663 9.21 -23.65 -0.29
C LEU A 663 10.37 -24.55 -0.67
N LYS A 664 11.27 -24.11 -1.54
CA LYS A 664 12.51 -24.84 -1.84
C LYS A 664 13.39 -24.99 -0.60
N ALA A 665 13.45 -23.97 0.25
CA ALA A 665 14.19 -24.02 1.51
C ALA A 665 13.56 -24.96 2.58
N LYS A 666 12.27 -25.29 2.47
CA LYS A 666 11.59 -26.25 3.35
C LYS A 666 11.69 -27.70 2.88
N THR A 667 12.09 -27.93 1.64
CA THR A 667 12.22 -29.26 1.04
C THR A 667 13.68 -29.74 0.97
N LEU A 668 14.64 -28.92 1.38
CA LEU A 668 16.04 -29.26 1.64
C LEU A 668 16.30 -29.30 3.15
#